data_ca53f3d57d31709be1d562d08179e24d
#
_entry.id   ca53f3d57d31709be1d562d08179e24d
#
_cell.length_a   1.000
_cell.length_b   1.000
_cell.length_c   1.000
_cell.angle_alpha   90.00
_cell.angle_beta   90.00
_cell.angle_gamma   90.00
#
_symmetry.space_group_name_H-M   'P 1'
#
loop_
_entity.id
_entity.type
_entity.pdbx_description
1 polymer ?
#
loop_
_entity_poly.entity_id
_entity_poly.type
_entity_poly.pdbx_seq_one_letter_code
_entity_poly.pdbx_strand_id
1 'polypeptide(L)'
;MLRITDSLRLAGTKLRVRRIRLSVTVVVSGLLFAALLAGLTMLMGAQRSVEEFDRGSLNSRYLVAQTAIRPNNIEFTSNLTARAEAERTQMIKDKQALAARLGLPYDPKSEPPIMQSFPDSPPYPNSQSVVVQRIIREELTKLPRLTADAQWQFARTRGAVRQFSIQSIAANGMLNYMERGIESFDDKRQKNNQPTPLEEFKQQFGSITTIDQSLLGGYLLASASAKPSEIPLIIRYQDAETLLGLKPLDKNASNDTQLARLKELRQKAGQLTFSACYRNPASQELLQTAKQQIQAAANQAKKPSADYVKPDREYAMPSADSCAAPAVVKDNRSAETKRTEANQRYFDQTFGSAQPEPAQAKFTFRVVGLMPDGIEAAQSDISSFLQQFLSARLSYTWIMPRGSMTTAAQTAFESTIQTANNDQGSANREETLAIYEFSDPNKARSYLAAASCGEGNSGGTEITDLSAQPEPTEASKTQKSNKSICLPHYVVFASPTGSNSLVNYDAMERLKPIIMWTFIGVTIIAAFILLIIISRTIADSRKESAVFRALGATRLDISQIYFVYTMIVALLTALFSIAAGLIVVYIADNLLASQITATLRIAMTPKDLTTTFHFWTIDWMIIGTVALSIIAAAVLACLIPLIRNTRRNPIKDMRDE
;
A
#
# COMPACT_ATOMS: atom_id res chain seq x y z
N MET A 1 -20.77 21.75 63.02
CA MET A 1 -20.57 21.27 61.63
C MET A 1 -21.87 21.50 60.85
N LEU A 2 -21.80 22.29 59.80
CA LEU A 2 -22.92 22.50 58.88
C LEU A 2 -23.25 21.17 58.18
N ARG A 3 -24.55 20.88 58.05
CA ARG A 3 -25.01 19.73 57.26
C ARG A 3 -24.77 20.03 55.75
N ILE A 4 -24.44 19.00 54.98
CA ILE A 4 -24.20 19.14 53.53
C ILE A 4 -25.38 19.80 52.82
N THR A 5 -26.59 19.54 53.27
CA THR A 5 -27.85 20.16 52.80
C THR A 5 -27.86 21.67 52.96
N ASP A 6 -27.36 22.17 54.13
CA ASP A 6 -27.31 23.60 54.40
C ASP A 6 -26.23 24.30 53.59
N SER A 7 -25.09 23.61 53.39
CA SER A 7 -24.00 24.07 52.48
C SER A 7 -24.48 24.19 51.02
N LEU A 8 -25.34 23.25 50.56
CA LEU A 8 -25.98 23.27 49.23
C LEU A 8 -26.94 24.46 49.10
N ARG A 9 -27.79 24.72 50.11
CA ARG A 9 -28.71 25.86 50.10
C ARG A 9 -27.98 27.20 50.08
N LEU A 10 -26.93 27.34 50.90
CA LEU A 10 -26.09 28.55 50.94
C LEU A 10 -25.28 28.74 49.66
N ALA A 11 -24.72 27.70 49.07
CA ALA A 11 -24.04 27.74 47.76
C ALA A 11 -25.06 28.12 46.65
N GLY A 12 -26.27 27.56 46.69
CA GLY A 12 -27.34 27.88 45.72
C GLY A 12 -27.80 29.34 45.80
N THR A 13 -27.93 29.95 46.98
CA THR A 13 -28.24 31.37 47.12
C THR A 13 -27.11 32.26 46.59
N LYS A 14 -25.85 31.93 46.80
CA LYS A 14 -24.69 32.63 46.20
C LYS A 14 -24.70 32.57 44.66
N LEU A 15 -25.03 31.43 44.10
CA LEU A 15 -25.17 31.25 42.65
C LEU A 15 -26.29 32.15 42.09
N ARG A 16 -27.40 32.25 42.80
CA ARG A 16 -28.55 33.05 42.40
C ARG A 16 -28.30 34.56 42.40
N VAL A 17 -27.54 35.06 43.38
CA VAL A 17 -27.18 36.48 43.47
C VAL A 17 -26.15 36.90 42.43
N ARG A 18 -25.26 36.01 41.99
CA ARG A 18 -24.18 36.33 41.03
C ARG A 18 -24.35 35.64 39.68
N ARG A 19 -25.58 35.55 39.17
CA ARG A 19 -25.91 34.80 37.93
C ARG A 19 -25.07 35.19 36.71
N ILE A 20 -24.87 36.49 36.46
CA ILE A 20 -24.15 36.98 35.29
C ILE A 20 -22.69 36.47 35.32
N ARG A 21 -22.01 36.60 36.48
CA ARG A 21 -20.63 36.15 36.62
C ARG A 21 -20.52 34.64 36.50
N LEU A 22 -21.47 33.89 37.05
CA LEU A 22 -21.53 32.44 36.90
C LEU A 22 -21.68 32.04 35.42
N SER A 23 -22.62 32.68 34.70
CA SER A 23 -22.85 32.39 33.28
C SER A 23 -21.61 32.66 32.46
N VAL A 24 -20.93 33.79 32.66
CA VAL A 24 -19.68 34.09 31.96
C VAL A 24 -18.60 33.04 32.26
N THR A 25 -18.47 32.61 33.54
CA THR A 25 -17.51 31.58 33.92
C THR A 25 -17.80 30.27 33.22
N VAL A 26 -19.05 29.79 33.29
CA VAL A 26 -19.46 28.51 32.70
C VAL A 26 -19.30 28.54 31.18
N VAL A 27 -19.68 29.66 30.54
CA VAL A 27 -19.57 29.79 29.09
C VAL A 27 -18.11 29.83 28.64
N VAL A 28 -17.27 30.71 29.22
CA VAL A 28 -15.88 30.87 28.78
C VAL A 28 -15.06 29.61 29.02
N SER A 29 -15.07 29.07 30.24
CA SER A 29 -14.34 27.83 30.54
C SER A 29 -14.98 26.63 29.83
N GLY A 30 -16.30 26.59 29.72
CA GLY A 30 -17.03 25.54 29.05
C GLY A 30 -16.77 25.48 27.54
N LEU A 31 -16.63 26.62 26.86
CA LEU A 31 -16.28 26.66 25.43
C LEU A 31 -14.87 26.12 25.16
N LEU A 32 -13.91 26.37 26.05
CA LEU A 32 -12.56 25.82 25.91
C LEU A 32 -12.58 24.27 25.98
N PHE A 33 -13.28 23.73 26.97
CA PHE A 33 -13.42 22.29 27.10
C PHE A 33 -14.34 21.68 26.01
N ALA A 34 -15.34 22.43 25.53
CA ALA A 34 -16.19 22.01 24.42
C ALA A 34 -15.38 21.87 23.12
N ALA A 35 -14.52 22.85 22.82
CA ALA A 35 -13.64 22.78 21.66
C ALA A 35 -12.69 21.57 21.73
N LEU A 36 -12.17 21.31 22.92
CA LEU A 36 -11.31 20.16 23.17
C LEU A 36 -12.05 18.83 23.02
N LEU A 37 -13.26 18.71 23.59
CA LEU A 37 -14.10 17.53 23.45
C LEU A 37 -14.47 17.31 21.98
N ALA A 38 -14.87 18.37 21.29
CA ALA A 38 -15.21 18.30 19.88
C ALA A 38 -14.02 17.82 19.04
N GLY A 39 -12.84 18.40 19.24
CA GLY A 39 -11.63 18.00 18.51
C GLY A 39 -11.26 16.53 18.72
N LEU A 40 -11.29 16.04 19.97
CA LEU A 40 -11.01 14.63 20.28
C LEU A 40 -12.08 13.69 19.66
N THR A 41 -13.36 14.04 19.79
CA THR A 41 -14.46 13.23 19.26
C THR A 41 -14.40 13.17 17.73
N MET A 42 -14.15 14.30 17.06
CA MET A 42 -14.01 14.35 15.60
C MET A 42 -12.83 13.53 15.11
N LEU A 43 -11.68 13.59 15.80
CA LEU A 43 -10.50 12.81 15.44
C LEU A 43 -10.75 11.31 15.53
N MET A 44 -11.36 10.86 16.63
CA MET A 44 -11.66 9.43 16.82
C MET A 44 -12.76 8.95 15.86
N GLY A 45 -13.75 9.79 15.58
CA GLY A 45 -14.79 9.49 14.59
C GLY A 45 -14.22 9.36 13.19
N ALA A 46 -13.39 10.30 12.79
CA ALA A 46 -12.71 10.25 11.51
C ALA A 46 -11.85 8.99 11.36
N GLN A 47 -11.07 8.65 12.38
CA GLN A 47 -10.25 7.44 12.36
C GLN A 47 -11.09 6.18 12.20
N ARG A 48 -12.16 6.01 12.97
CA ARG A 48 -13.05 4.84 12.88
C ARG A 48 -13.71 4.75 11.51
N SER A 49 -14.17 5.88 10.98
CA SER A 49 -14.80 5.92 9.66
C SER A 49 -13.82 5.53 8.55
N VAL A 50 -12.59 6.05 8.56
CA VAL A 50 -11.55 5.64 7.60
C VAL A 50 -11.23 4.16 7.70
N GLU A 51 -11.12 3.61 8.92
CA GLU A 51 -10.90 2.16 9.12
C GLU A 51 -12.06 1.31 8.57
N GLU A 52 -13.30 1.82 8.62
CA GLU A 52 -14.47 1.14 8.06
C GLU A 52 -14.44 1.14 6.53
N PHE A 53 -14.04 2.25 5.91
CA PHE A 53 -13.79 2.32 4.47
C PHE A 53 -12.66 1.39 4.03
N ASP A 54 -11.55 1.34 4.77
CA ASP A 54 -10.43 0.43 4.50
C ASP A 54 -10.89 -1.05 4.52
N ARG A 55 -11.68 -1.41 5.53
CA ARG A 55 -12.25 -2.76 5.60
C ARG A 55 -13.22 -3.07 4.47
N GLY A 56 -13.97 -2.08 4.03
CA GLY A 56 -14.90 -2.24 2.91
C GLY A 56 -14.21 -2.43 1.57
N SER A 57 -13.00 -1.89 1.39
CA SER A 57 -12.24 -1.97 0.14
C SER A 57 -11.37 -3.25 0.06
N LEU A 58 -10.56 -3.48 1.07
CA LEU A 58 -9.78 -4.70 1.22
C LEU A 58 -10.29 -5.44 2.45
N ASN A 59 -10.70 -6.64 2.34
CA ASN A 59 -11.24 -7.45 3.44
C ASN A 59 -10.22 -7.71 4.58
N SER A 60 -9.45 -6.68 4.96
CA SER A 60 -8.33 -6.76 5.90
C SER A 60 -7.96 -5.38 6.46
N ARG A 61 -7.25 -5.34 7.61
CA ARG A 61 -6.83 -4.09 8.28
C ARG A 61 -5.36 -3.76 8.14
N TYR A 62 -4.49 -4.54 8.77
CA TYR A 62 -3.07 -4.22 8.89
C TYR A 62 -2.28 -5.20 8.05
N LEU A 63 -1.94 -4.78 6.83
CA LEU A 63 -1.25 -5.60 5.85
C LEU A 63 0.22 -5.20 5.74
N VAL A 64 1.08 -6.21 5.70
CA VAL A 64 2.50 -6.06 5.44
C VAL A 64 2.88 -7.00 4.30
N ALA A 65 3.41 -6.43 3.22
CA ALA A 65 4.02 -7.20 2.15
C ALA A 65 5.46 -7.55 2.52
N GLN A 66 5.84 -8.78 2.29
CA GLN A 66 7.22 -9.24 2.39
C GLN A 66 7.69 -9.75 1.03
N THR A 67 8.79 -9.21 0.58
CA THR A 67 9.50 -9.60 -0.64
C THR A 67 10.87 -10.12 -0.28
N ALA A 68 11.23 -11.28 -0.78
CA ALA A 68 12.59 -11.80 -0.70
C ALA A 68 13.19 -11.80 -2.11
N ILE A 69 14.32 -11.15 -2.26
CA ILE A 69 15.06 -11.12 -3.52
C ILE A 69 16.34 -11.89 -3.31
N ARG A 70 16.56 -12.90 -4.14
CA ARG A 70 17.82 -13.63 -4.15
C ARG A 70 18.79 -12.91 -5.08
N PRO A 71 19.85 -12.27 -4.55
CA PRO A 71 20.88 -11.70 -5.39
C PRO A 71 21.64 -12.80 -6.11
N ASN A 72 21.98 -12.57 -7.37
CA ASN A 72 22.82 -13.47 -8.15
C ASN A 72 24.30 -13.42 -7.76
N ASN A 73 24.63 -12.80 -6.65
CA ASN A 73 26.00 -12.70 -6.16
C ASN A 73 26.45 -14.04 -5.62
N ILE A 74 26.84 -14.92 -6.52
CA ILE A 74 27.74 -16.00 -6.17
C ILE A 74 29.13 -15.43 -6.32
N GLU A 75 29.85 -15.28 -5.20
CA GLU A 75 31.28 -14.99 -5.25
C GLU A 75 31.94 -16.11 -6.02
N PHE A 76 32.48 -15.78 -7.19
CA PHE A 76 33.33 -16.68 -7.93
C PHE A 76 34.67 -16.80 -7.19
N THR A 77 34.71 -17.73 -6.24
CA THR A 77 35.94 -18.12 -5.58
C THR A 77 36.94 -18.63 -6.62
N SER A 78 38.24 -18.61 -6.30
CA SER A 78 39.28 -19.12 -7.18
C SER A 78 39.00 -20.54 -7.70
N ASN A 79 38.34 -21.39 -6.91
CA ASN A 79 37.93 -22.73 -7.28
C ASN A 79 36.79 -22.74 -8.32
N LEU A 80 35.79 -21.87 -8.19
CA LEU A 80 34.72 -21.75 -9.18
C LEU A 80 35.23 -21.17 -10.50
N THR A 81 36.14 -20.19 -10.44
CA THR A 81 36.78 -19.63 -11.63
C THR A 81 37.60 -20.70 -12.36
N ALA A 82 38.44 -21.47 -11.64
CA ALA A 82 39.22 -22.56 -12.23
C ALA A 82 38.32 -23.64 -12.84
N ARG A 83 37.22 -24.01 -12.18
CA ARG A 83 36.23 -24.93 -12.71
C ARG A 83 35.59 -24.37 -13.99
N ALA A 84 35.17 -23.10 -13.97
CA ALA A 84 34.54 -22.44 -15.12
C ALA A 84 35.48 -22.38 -16.33
N GLU A 85 36.76 -22.10 -16.12
CA GLU A 85 37.78 -22.11 -17.19
C GLU A 85 38.04 -23.50 -17.74
N ALA A 86 38.09 -24.53 -16.88
CA ALA A 86 38.24 -25.92 -17.30
C ALA A 86 37.05 -26.39 -18.13
N GLU A 87 35.80 -26.12 -17.65
CA GLU A 87 34.58 -26.46 -18.36
C GLU A 87 34.45 -25.67 -19.68
N ARG A 88 34.83 -24.39 -19.70
CA ARG A 88 34.87 -23.58 -20.92
C ARG A 88 35.85 -24.16 -21.94
N THR A 89 37.03 -24.51 -21.49
CA THR A 89 38.07 -25.13 -22.36
C THR A 89 37.57 -26.43 -22.96
N GLN A 90 36.91 -27.27 -22.17
CA GLN A 90 36.33 -28.52 -22.65
C GLN A 90 35.20 -28.25 -23.63
N MET A 91 34.27 -27.32 -23.31
CA MET A 91 33.18 -26.92 -24.19
C MET A 91 33.70 -26.40 -25.54
N ILE A 92 34.76 -25.60 -25.57
CA ILE A 92 35.39 -25.13 -26.81
C ILE A 92 35.88 -26.30 -27.67
N LYS A 93 36.55 -27.29 -27.05
CA LYS A 93 37.03 -28.51 -27.76
C LYS A 93 35.84 -29.29 -28.34
N ASP A 94 34.79 -29.47 -27.54
CA ASP A 94 33.61 -30.22 -27.97
C ASP A 94 32.84 -29.47 -29.07
N LYS A 95 32.75 -28.13 -29.00
CA LYS A 95 32.21 -27.28 -30.06
C LYS A 95 33.04 -27.38 -31.35
N GLN A 96 34.37 -27.32 -31.26
CA GLN A 96 35.25 -27.48 -32.43
C GLN A 96 35.06 -28.84 -33.09
N ALA A 97 35.03 -29.91 -32.31
CA ALA A 97 34.84 -31.27 -32.80
C ALA A 97 33.48 -31.46 -33.47
N LEU A 98 32.41 -30.94 -32.87
CA LEU A 98 31.06 -31.03 -33.44
C LEU A 98 30.92 -30.15 -34.69
N ALA A 99 31.42 -28.91 -34.68
CA ALA A 99 31.38 -27.99 -35.81
C ALA A 99 32.11 -28.58 -37.03
N ALA A 100 33.32 -29.15 -36.83
CA ALA A 100 34.06 -29.83 -37.89
C ALA A 100 33.27 -31.01 -38.49
N ARG A 101 32.61 -31.80 -37.64
CA ARG A 101 31.79 -32.94 -38.10
C ARG A 101 30.54 -32.50 -38.88
N LEU A 102 29.96 -31.34 -38.52
CA LEU A 102 28.77 -30.78 -39.17
C LEU A 102 29.12 -29.88 -40.37
N GLY A 103 30.41 -29.61 -40.62
CA GLY A 103 30.84 -28.69 -41.69
C GLY A 103 30.51 -27.22 -41.39
N LEU A 104 30.46 -26.84 -40.13
CA LEU A 104 30.12 -25.49 -39.69
C LEU A 104 31.40 -24.67 -39.39
N PRO A 105 31.44 -23.38 -39.74
CA PRO A 105 32.49 -22.49 -39.30
C PRO A 105 32.37 -22.23 -37.79
N TYR A 106 33.46 -22.41 -37.06
CA TYR A 106 33.53 -22.13 -35.63
C TYR A 106 34.84 -21.45 -35.27
N ASP A 107 34.76 -20.28 -34.63
CA ASP A 107 35.92 -19.58 -34.10
C ASP A 107 35.98 -19.71 -32.57
N PRO A 108 36.99 -20.41 -32.02
CA PRO A 108 37.17 -20.53 -30.58
C PRO A 108 37.33 -19.20 -29.83
N LYS A 109 37.81 -18.16 -30.53
CA LYS A 109 37.98 -16.82 -29.94
C LYS A 109 36.65 -16.07 -29.75
N SER A 110 35.58 -16.52 -30.40
CA SER A 110 34.25 -15.93 -30.24
C SER A 110 33.62 -16.28 -28.90
N GLU A 111 34.13 -17.30 -28.18
CA GLU A 111 33.62 -17.68 -26.87
C GLU A 111 34.00 -16.64 -25.80
N PRO A 112 33.04 -16.09 -25.06
CA PRO A 112 33.34 -15.05 -24.08
C PRO A 112 34.28 -15.55 -22.99
N PRO A 113 35.26 -14.74 -22.55
CA PRO A 113 36.16 -15.11 -21.46
C PRO A 113 35.40 -15.22 -20.15
N ILE A 114 35.94 -16.02 -19.22
CA ILE A 114 35.45 -16.05 -17.85
C ILE A 114 35.89 -14.75 -17.17
N MET A 115 34.91 -13.91 -16.77
CA MET A 115 35.21 -12.70 -16.03
C MET A 115 35.48 -13.04 -14.56
N GLN A 116 36.61 -12.55 -14.04
CA GLN A 116 37.00 -12.79 -12.64
C GLN A 116 36.29 -11.89 -11.63
N SER A 117 35.68 -10.82 -12.08
CA SER A 117 34.90 -9.90 -11.24
C SER A 117 33.57 -9.57 -11.91
N PHE A 118 32.50 -9.69 -11.14
CA PHE A 118 31.20 -9.18 -11.52
C PHE A 118 31.08 -7.77 -10.95
N PRO A 119 30.51 -6.80 -11.69
CA PRO A 119 30.26 -5.49 -11.14
C PRO A 119 29.26 -5.60 -9.97
N ASP A 120 29.54 -4.84 -8.91
CA ASP A 120 28.82 -4.88 -7.61
C ASP A 120 27.38 -4.38 -7.64
N SER A 121 26.78 -4.10 -8.81
CA SER A 121 25.43 -3.56 -8.91
C SER A 121 24.60 -4.19 -10.04
N PRO A 122 23.30 -4.50 -9.80
CA PRO A 122 22.36 -4.90 -10.83
C PRO A 122 22.07 -3.76 -11.83
N PRO A 123 21.72 -4.07 -13.09
CA PRO A 123 21.61 -5.43 -13.62
C PRO A 123 22.98 -6.00 -13.90
N TYR A 124 23.27 -7.16 -13.31
CA TYR A 124 24.53 -7.86 -13.62
C TYR A 124 24.59 -8.06 -15.13
N PRO A 125 25.72 -7.73 -15.78
CA PRO A 125 25.88 -8.03 -17.17
C PRO A 125 25.58 -9.52 -17.31
N ASN A 126 24.63 -9.86 -18.18
CA ASN A 126 24.36 -11.23 -18.54
C ASN A 126 25.72 -11.84 -18.81
N SER A 127 26.17 -12.76 -17.97
CA SER A 127 27.44 -13.42 -18.27
C SER A 127 27.17 -14.10 -19.61
N GLN A 128 27.82 -13.63 -20.66
CA GLN A 128 27.60 -14.14 -22.01
C GLN A 128 28.01 -15.59 -22.13
N SER A 129 28.69 -16.12 -21.11
CA SER A 129 29.16 -17.50 -21.07
C SER A 129 28.07 -18.44 -20.54
N VAL A 130 27.61 -19.35 -21.40
CA VAL A 130 26.67 -20.43 -21.05
C VAL A 130 27.21 -21.28 -19.88
N VAL A 131 28.54 -21.49 -19.80
CA VAL A 131 29.20 -22.23 -18.73
C VAL A 131 29.01 -21.51 -17.40
N VAL A 132 29.27 -20.20 -17.34
CA VAL A 132 29.12 -19.41 -16.11
C VAL A 132 27.65 -19.40 -15.65
N GLN A 133 26.72 -19.21 -16.57
CA GLN A 133 25.26 -19.26 -16.22
C GLN A 133 24.85 -20.62 -15.68
N ARG A 134 25.41 -21.72 -16.22
CA ARG A 134 25.13 -23.06 -15.72
C ARG A 134 25.68 -23.24 -14.31
N ILE A 135 26.93 -22.87 -14.07
CA ILE A 135 27.59 -22.95 -12.75
C ILE A 135 26.84 -22.10 -11.73
N ILE A 136 26.47 -20.87 -12.07
CA ILE A 136 25.64 -20.01 -11.20
C ILE A 136 24.34 -20.72 -10.83
N ARG A 137 23.64 -21.29 -11.81
CA ARG A 137 22.39 -22.04 -11.54
C ARG A 137 22.64 -23.24 -10.62
N GLU A 138 23.68 -24.01 -10.85
CA GLU A 138 24.03 -25.16 -10.00
C GLU A 138 24.35 -24.71 -8.57
N GLU A 139 25.16 -23.67 -8.39
CA GLU A 139 25.51 -23.16 -7.07
C GLU A 139 24.26 -22.56 -6.36
N LEU A 140 23.41 -21.85 -7.11
CA LEU A 140 22.15 -21.35 -6.58
C LEU A 140 21.21 -22.46 -6.11
N THR A 141 21.21 -23.64 -6.75
CA THR A 141 20.38 -24.77 -6.31
C THR A 141 20.89 -25.43 -5.02
N LYS A 142 22.17 -25.27 -4.68
CA LYS A 142 22.77 -25.77 -3.44
C LYS A 142 22.45 -24.88 -2.23
N LEU A 143 22.08 -23.62 -2.48
CA LEU A 143 21.77 -22.69 -1.40
C LEU A 143 20.40 -23.02 -0.77
N PRO A 144 20.27 -22.87 0.54
CA PRO A 144 18.99 -23.07 1.21
C PRO A 144 17.94 -22.13 0.63
N ARG A 145 16.72 -22.64 0.45
CA ARG A 145 15.59 -21.86 -0.08
C ARG A 145 14.78 -21.28 1.07
N LEU A 146 14.42 -20.02 0.94
CA LEU A 146 13.47 -19.41 1.85
C LEU A 146 12.06 -19.91 1.50
N THR A 147 11.56 -20.91 2.23
CA THR A 147 10.24 -21.48 1.96
C THR A 147 9.12 -20.55 2.45
N ALA A 148 7.98 -20.60 1.77
CA ALA A 148 6.79 -19.86 2.19
C ALA A 148 6.36 -20.25 3.62
N ASP A 149 6.52 -21.52 4.00
CA ASP A 149 6.20 -22.02 5.33
C ASP A 149 7.12 -21.44 6.41
N ALA A 150 8.42 -21.34 6.16
CA ALA A 150 9.35 -20.74 7.10
C ALA A 150 9.03 -19.25 7.33
N GLN A 151 8.71 -18.52 6.26
CA GLN A 151 8.27 -17.12 6.35
C GLN A 151 6.95 -16.97 7.10
N TRP A 152 6.00 -17.85 6.83
CA TRP A 152 4.73 -17.87 7.55
C TRP A 152 4.91 -18.14 9.04
N GLN A 153 5.73 -19.13 9.43
CA GLN A 153 6.02 -19.39 10.84
C GLN A 153 6.66 -18.19 11.52
N PHE A 154 7.60 -17.52 10.84
CA PHE A 154 8.22 -16.31 11.34
C PHE A 154 7.20 -15.17 11.53
N ALA A 155 6.28 -14.96 10.59
CA ALA A 155 5.23 -13.95 10.67
C ALA A 155 4.19 -14.31 11.76
N ARG A 156 3.79 -15.58 11.81
CA ARG A 156 2.80 -16.10 12.76
C ARG A 156 3.28 -15.97 14.21
N THR A 157 4.52 -16.30 14.51
CA THR A 157 5.09 -16.14 15.85
C THR A 157 5.13 -14.68 16.30
N ARG A 158 5.08 -13.74 15.37
CA ARG A 158 5.01 -12.29 15.62
C ARG A 158 3.60 -11.72 15.53
N GLY A 159 2.59 -12.57 15.45
CA GLY A 159 1.20 -12.19 15.54
C GLY A 159 0.48 -11.94 14.21
N ALA A 160 1.04 -12.42 13.10
CA ALA A 160 0.30 -12.51 11.85
C ALA A 160 -0.85 -13.54 12.00
N VAL A 161 -2.03 -13.20 11.48
CA VAL A 161 -3.24 -14.00 11.59
C VAL A 161 -3.63 -14.66 10.27
N ARG A 162 -3.27 -14.06 9.14
CA ARG A 162 -3.48 -14.62 7.79
C ARG A 162 -2.30 -14.33 6.89
N GLN A 163 -2.11 -15.18 5.89
CA GLN A 163 -1.16 -15.03 4.80
C GLN A 163 -1.91 -15.05 3.48
N PHE A 164 -1.54 -14.15 2.58
CA PHE A 164 -2.06 -14.08 1.22
C PHE A 164 -0.91 -14.24 0.24
N SER A 165 -1.15 -15.04 -0.79
CA SER A 165 -0.20 -15.18 -1.91
C SER A 165 -0.26 -13.95 -2.80
N ILE A 166 0.90 -13.45 -3.21
CA ILE A 166 1.06 -12.40 -4.21
C ILE A 166 2.22 -12.76 -5.12
N GLN A 167 2.09 -12.50 -6.41
CA GLN A 167 3.14 -12.72 -7.39
C GLN A 167 3.02 -11.69 -8.51
N SER A 168 4.12 -11.03 -8.85
CA SER A 168 4.19 -10.18 -10.03
C SER A 168 4.55 -11.01 -11.26
N ILE A 169 3.82 -10.78 -12.36
CA ILE A 169 4.05 -11.39 -13.66
C ILE A 169 4.50 -10.26 -14.59
N ALA A 170 5.81 -10.19 -14.85
CA ALA A 170 6.36 -9.22 -15.78
C ALA A 170 6.26 -9.76 -17.21
N ALA A 171 5.44 -9.12 -18.03
CA ALA A 171 5.27 -9.48 -19.45
C ALA A 171 6.29 -8.79 -20.37
N ASN A 172 7.04 -7.81 -19.87
CA ASN A 172 8.21 -7.16 -20.50
C ASN A 172 8.03 -6.86 -22.02
N GLY A 173 6.87 -6.32 -22.41
CA GLY A 173 6.57 -6.01 -23.79
C GLY A 173 6.20 -7.21 -24.69
N MET A 174 6.05 -8.40 -24.10
CA MET A 174 5.62 -9.61 -24.83
C MET A 174 4.12 -9.69 -25.08
N LEU A 175 3.32 -8.82 -24.46
CA LEU A 175 1.88 -8.74 -24.64
C LEU A 175 1.51 -7.51 -25.48
N ASN A 176 0.81 -7.73 -26.58
CA ASN A 176 0.29 -6.68 -27.43
C ASN A 176 -1.25 -6.66 -27.38
N TYR A 177 -1.82 -5.50 -27.08
CA TYR A 177 -3.27 -5.33 -27.09
C TYR A 177 -3.86 -5.56 -28.49
N MET A 178 -5.00 -6.24 -28.54
CA MET A 178 -5.75 -6.46 -29.76
C MET A 178 -6.97 -5.54 -29.79
N GLU A 179 -6.84 -4.39 -30.45
CA GLU A 179 -7.92 -3.43 -30.59
C GLU A 179 -9.00 -3.99 -31.52
N ARG A 180 -10.24 -4.16 -31.03
CA ARG A 180 -11.34 -4.81 -31.77
C ARG A 180 -10.96 -6.17 -32.37
N GLY A 181 -10.10 -6.89 -31.70
CA GLY A 181 -9.60 -8.17 -32.17
C GLY A 181 -8.38 -8.08 -33.10
N ILE A 182 -7.92 -6.90 -33.47
CA ILE A 182 -6.78 -6.66 -34.36
C ILE A 182 -5.56 -6.30 -33.52
N GLU A 183 -4.43 -6.99 -33.73
CA GLU A 183 -3.17 -6.69 -33.06
C GLU A 183 -2.66 -5.30 -33.48
N SER A 184 -2.60 -4.39 -32.51
CA SER A 184 -2.20 -3.00 -32.76
C SER A 184 -0.68 -2.85 -32.64
N PHE A 185 -0.03 -2.52 -33.73
CA PHE A 185 1.41 -2.24 -33.82
C PHE A 185 1.69 -0.73 -33.98
N ASP A 186 0.83 0.14 -33.49
CA ASP A 186 0.89 1.56 -33.83
C ASP A 186 2.02 2.28 -33.11
N ASP A 187 3.10 2.56 -33.84
CA ASP A 187 4.26 3.35 -33.45
C ASP A 187 4.03 4.87 -33.63
N LYS A 188 2.82 5.31 -33.85
CA LYS A 188 2.55 6.75 -34.05
C LYS A 188 2.62 7.47 -32.70
N ARG A 189 3.84 7.81 -32.28
CA ARG A 189 4.07 8.79 -31.22
C ARG A 189 3.37 10.10 -31.62
N GLN A 190 2.41 10.52 -30.79
CA GLN A 190 1.73 11.79 -31.01
C GLN A 190 2.71 12.95 -30.88
N LYS A 191 2.47 14.02 -31.65
CA LYS A 191 3.28 15.24 -31.73
C LYS A 191 3.50 15.99 -30.41
N ASN A 192 2.78 15.67 -29.33
CA ASN A 192 2.73 16.43 -28.09
C ASN A 192 3.32 15.72 -26.86
N ASN A 193 4.10 14.69 -26.99
CA ASN A 193 4.78 13.97 -25.89
C ASN A 193 3.91 13.46 -24.71
N GLN A 194 2.59 13.58 -24.77
CA GLN A 194 1.69 13.00 -23.78
C GLN A 194 1.02 11.75 -24.36
N PRO A 195 1.06 10.61 -23.63
CA PRO A 195 0.40 9.39 -24.07
C PRO A 195 -1.11 9.59 -24.13
N THR A 196 -1.76 9.00 -25.12
CA THR A 196 -3.22 8.91 -25.14
C THR A 196 -3.71 7.91 -24.08
N PRO A 197 -4.99 7.99 -23.62
CA PRO A 197 -5.56 7.00 -22.72
C PRO A 197 -5.39 5.55 -23.20
N LEU A 198 -5.45 5.33 -24.51
CA LEU A 198 -5.22 4.01 -25.10
C LEU A 198 -3.74 3.58 -25.04
N GLU A 199 -2.80 4.51 -25.18
CA GLU A 199 -1.37 4.22 -25.03
C GLU A 199 -1.02 3.93 -23.57
N GLU A 200 -1.59 4.67 -22.63
CA GLU A 200 -1.47 4.38 -21.20
C GLU A 200 -2.04 3.01 -20.84
N PHE A 201 -3.22 2.67 -21.39
CA PHE A 201 -3.81 1.34 -21.25
C PHE A 201 -2.88 0.24 -21.80
N LYS A 202 -2.28 0.44 -22.98
CA LYS A 202 -1.32 -0.52 -23.57
C LYS A 202 -0.08 -0.74 -22.69
N GLN A 203 0.39 0.29 -21.98
CA GLN A 203 1.55 0.17 -21.07
C GLN A 203 1.25 -0.73 -19.87
N GLN A 204 -0.01 -0.87 -19.44
CA GLN A 204 -0.40 -1.73 -18.32
C GLN A 204 -0.13 -3.22 -18.56
N PHE A 205 0.00 -3.64 -19.80
CA PHE A 205 0.38 -5.02 -20.14
C PHE A 205 1.81 -5.39 -19.72
N GLY A 206 2.64 -4.41 -19.34
CA GLY A 206 4.02 -4.65 -18.90
C GLY A 206 4.12 -5.44 -17.61
N SER A 207 3.14 -5.32 -16.70
CA SER A 207 3.16 -5.94 -15.38
C SER A 207 1.75 -6.25 -14.90
N ILE A 208 1.50 -7.51 -14.55
CA ILE A 208 0.24 -7.98 -13.97
C ILE A 208 0.58 -8.67 -12.64
N THR A 209 -0.17 -8.36 -11.59
CA THR A 209 0.06 -8.95 -10.28
C THR A 209 -1.05 -9.92 -9.94
N THR A 210 -0.70 -11.14 -9.54
CA THR A 210 -1.66 -12.11 -9.01
C THR A 210 -1.78 -11.95 -7.51
N ILE A 211 -3.01 -11.86 -7.00
CA ILE A 211 -3.29 -11.70 -5.56
C ILE A 211 -4.41 -12.65 -5.18
N ASP A 212 -4.34 -13.18 -3.95
CA ASP A 212 -5.41 -14.00 -3.39
C ASP A 212 -6.74 -13.25 -3.40
N GLN A 213 -7.76 -13.89 -3.97
CA GLN A 213 -9.09 -13.31 -4.11
C GLN A 213 -9.71 -12.88 -2.80
N SER A 214 -9.41 -13.59 -1.70
CA SER A 214 -9.97 -13.29 -0.38
C SER A 214 -9.61 -11.90 0.13
N LEU A 215 -8.50 -11.32 -0.36
CA LEU A 215 -8.08 -9.94 -0.05
C LEU A 215 -8.83 -8.89 -0.90
N LEU A 216 -9.35 -9.26 -2.06
CA LEU A 216 -9.81 -8.32 -3.09
C LEU A 216 -11.32 -8.03 -3.05
N GLY A 217 -11.98 -8.33 -1.93
CA GLY A 217 -13.46 -8.32 -1.83
C GLY A 217 -14.15 -7.03 -2.28
N GLY A 218 -13.55 -5.86 -2.03
CA GLY A 218 -14.11 -4.56 -2.42
C GLY A 218 -13.93 -4.21 -3.90
N TYR A 219 -12.94 -4.79 -4.55
CA TYR A 219 -12.66 -4.51 -5.96
C TYR A 219 -13.45 -5.40 -6.91
N LEU A 220 -13.94 -6.54 -6.45
CA LEU A 220 -14.68 -7.50 -7.27
C LEU A 220 -16.10 -7.01 -7.55
N LEU A 221 -16.55 -7.23 -8.79
CA LEU A 221 -17.92 -6.96 -9.22
C LEU A 221 -18.80 -8.17 -8.92
N ALA A 222 -19.91 -7.97 -8.25
CA ALA A 222 -20.79 -9.06 -7.81
C ALA A 222 -21.38 -9.88 -8.97
N SER A 223 -21.54 -9.28 -10.14
CA SER A 223 -22.15 -9.89 -11.33
C SER A 223 -21.14 -10.43 -12.34
N ALA A 224 -19.83 -10.29 -12.08
CA ALA A 224 -18.81 -10.66 -13.06
C ALA A 224 -18.16 -11.99 -12.70
N SER A 225 -18.15 -12.92 -13.65
CA SER A 225 -17.40 -14.17 -13.57
C SER A 225 -16.68 -14.45 -14.88
N ALA A 226 -15.47 -14.99 -14.82
CA ALA A 226 -14.72 -15.39 -16.00
C ALA A 226 -15.05 -16.84 -16.38
N LYS A 227 -15.14 -17.09 -17.69
CA LYS A 227 -15.26 -18.46 -18.24
C LYS A 227 -13.91 -19.19 -18.18
N PRO A 228 -13.87 -20.52 -18.29
CA PRO A 228 -12.61 -21.29 -18.30
C PRO A 228 -11.58 -20.81 -19.34
N SER A 229 -12.06 -20.27 -20.48
CA SER A 229 -11.24 -19.73 -21.56
C SER A 229 -10.87 -18.24 -21.40
N GLU A 230 -11.30 -17.58 -20.35
CA GLU A 230 -11.06 -16.18 -20.08
C GLU A 230 -10.18 -16.01 -18.83
N ILE A 231 -9.33 -15.00 -18.84
CA ILE A 231 -8.47 -14.65 -17.72
C ILE A 231 -9.17 -13.56 -16.90
N PRO A 232 -9.49 -13.79 -15.63
CA PRO A 232 -10.10 -12.78 -14.77
C PRO A 232 -9.11 -11.66 -14.49
N LEU A 233 -9.56 -10.41 -14.59
CA LEU A 233 -8.71 -9.26 -14.37
C LEU A 233 -9.45 -8.14 -13.65
N ILE A 234 -8.79 -7.50 -12.70
CA ILE A 234 -9.20 -6.26 -12.05
C ILE A 234 -8.37 -5.16 -12.69
N ILE A 235 -9.05 -4.16 -13.27
CA ILE A 235 -8.43 -3.06 -13.98
C ILE A 235 -8.74 -1.72 -13.30
N ARG A 236 -8.00 -0.68 -13.66
CA ARG A 236 -8.25 0.67 -13.14
C ARG A 236 -9.51 1.28 -13.76
N TYR A 237 -10.11 2.26 -13.11
CA TYR A 237 -11.28 2.97 -13.64
C TYR A 237 -10.99 3.61 -15.00
N GLN A 238 -9.84 4.27 -15.15
CA GLN A 238 -9.43 4.89 -16.40
C GLN A 238 -9.32 3.88 -17.56
N ASP A 239 -8.81 2.68 -17.25
CA ASP A 239 -8.71 1.60 -18.22
C ASP A 239 -10.12 1.12 -18.65
N ALA A 240 -11.06 1.01 -17.71
CA ALA A 240 -12.44 0.66 -18.01
C ALA A 240 -13.15 1.74 -18.84
N GLU A 241 -12.92 3.03 -18.53
CA GLU A 241 -13.41 4.15 -19.35
C GLU A 241 -12.90 4.07 -20.79
N THR A 242 -11.61 3.80 -20.96
CA THR A 242 -10.97 3.64 -22.28
C THR A 242 -11.60 2.49 -23.07
N LEU A 243 -11.79 1.33 -22.43
CA LEU A 243 -12.42 0.17 -23.07
C LEU A 243 -13.89 0.39 -23.43
N LEU A 244 -14.61 1.18 -22.64
CA LEU A 244 -16.01 1.57 -22.90
C LEU A 244 -16.13 2.72 -23.92
N GLY A 245 -15.01 3.32 -24.34
CA GLY A 245 -15.01 4.50 -25.20
C GLY A 245 -15.62 5.73 -24.55
N LEU A 246 -15.60 5.79 -23.22
CA LEU A 246 -16.10 6.93 -22.46
C LEU A 246 -15.08 8.05 -22.45
N LYS A 247 -15.58 9.29 -22.56
CA LYS A 247 -14.71 10.45 -22.45
C LYS A 247 -14.21 10.59 -21.01
N PRO A 248 -12.90 10.77 -20.78
CA PRO A 248 -12.36 11.00 -19.44
C PRO A 248 -13.11 12.14 -18.73
N LEU A 249 -13.36 12.00 -17.45
CA LEU A 249 -13.95 13.07 -16.65
C LEU A 249 -12.95 14.22 -16.51
N ASP A 250 -13.50 15.44 -16.40
CA ASP A 250 -12.70 16.60 -16.01
C ASP A 250 -12.08 16.35 -14.64
N LYS A 251 -10.80 16.71 -14.46
CA LYS A 251 -10.10 16.62 -13.16
C LYS A 251 -10.81 17.38 -12.04
N ASN A 252 -11.58 18.41 -12.38
CA ASN A 252 -12.38 19.23 -11.46
C ASN A 252 -13.86 18.81 -11.40
N ALA A 253 -14.23 17.66 -11.94
CA ALA A 253 -15.61 17.19 -11.89
C ALA A 253 -16.09 17.06 -10.43
N SER A 254 -17.36 17.44 -10.19
CA SER A 254 -17.95 17.35 -8.86
C SER A 254 -17.95 15.90 -8.34
N ASN A 255 -17.89 15.74 -7.02
CA ASN A 255 -17.95 14.43 -6.38
C ASN A 255 -19.16 13.61 -6.82
N ASP A 256 -20.32 14.24 -7.01
CA ASP A 256 -21.54 13.56 -7.46
C ASP A 256 -21.38 13.02 -8.90
N THR A 257 -20.74 13.78 -9.78
CA THR A 257 -20.44 13.37 -11.15
C THR A 257 -19.46 12.19 -11.16
N GLN A 258 -18.42 12.26 -10.35
CA GLN A 258 -17.44 11.17 -10.22
C GLN A 258 -18.09 9.90 -9.64
N LEU A 259 -18.96 10.04 -8.63
CA LEU A 259 -19.68 8.92 -8.03
C LEU A 259 -20.68 8.29 -9.01
N ALA A 260 -21.38 9.11 -9.80
CA ALA A 260 -22.27 8.64 -10.85
C ALA A 260 -21.50 7.83 -11.90
N ARG A 261 -20.34 8.32 -12.34
CA ARG A 261 -19.46 7.62 -13.26
C ARG A 261 -18.97 6.29 -12.67
N LEU A 262 -18.57 6.27 -11.40
CA LEU A 262 -18.16 5.05 -10.72
C LEU A 262 -19.28 3.99 -10.70
N LYS A 263 -20.51 4.40 -10.43
CA LYS A 263 -21.67 3.49 -10.49
C LYS A 263 -21.90 2.96 -11.91
N GLU A 264 -21.80 3.82 -12.92
CA GLU A 264 -21.90 3.44 -14.33
C GLU A 264 -20.83 2.40 -14.70
N LEU A 265 -19.56 2.66 -14.35
CA LEU A 265 -18.46 1.75 -14.61
C LEU A 265 -18.68 0.39 -13.92
N ARG A 266 -19.11 0.36 -12.67
CA ARG A 266 -19.40 -0.88 -11.95
C ARG A 266 -20.51 -1.71 -12.59
N GLN A 267 -21.49 -1.07 -13.21
CA GLN A 267 -22.59 -1.76 -13.89
C GLN A 267 -22.14 -2.33 -15.25
N LYS A 268 -21.30 -1.60 -16.00
CA LYS A 268 -20.92 -1.95 -17.37
C LYS A 268 -19.65 -2.79 -17.46
N ALA A 269 -18.70 -2.59 -16.56
CA ALA A 269 -17.37 -3.19 -16.65
C ALA A 269 -17.37 -4.73 -16.57
N GLY A 270 -18.29 -5.35 -15.83
CA GLY A 270 -18.39 -6.81 -15.71
C GLY A 270 -18.71 -7.52 -17.04
N GLN A 271 -19.11 -6.80 -18.06
CA GLN A 271 -19.36 -7.34 -19.40
C GLN A 271 -18.15 -7.16 -20.34
N LEU A 272 -17.15 -6.38 -19.93
CA LEU A 272 -15.99 -6.10 -20.75
C LEU A 272 -15.10 -7.31 -20.92
N THR A 273 -14.74 -7.57 -22.18
CA THR A 273 -13.69 -8.51 -22.55
C THR A 273 -12.77 -7.85 -23.54
N PHE A 274 -11.49 -8.16 -23.47
CA PHE A 274 -10.52 -7.74 -24.45
C PHE A 274 -9.47 -8.83 -24.64
N SER A 275 -8.73 -8.76 -25.73
CA SER A 275 -7.72 -9.77 -26.05
C SER A 275 -6.35 -9.14 -26.17
N ALA A 276 -5.32 -9.92 -25.86
CA ALA A 276 -3.95 -9.60 -26.15
C ALA A 276 -3.23 -10.77 -26.81
N CYS A 277 -2.28 -10.43 -27.69
CA CYS A 277 -1.41 -11.38 -28.32
C CYS A 277 -0.07 -11.41 -27.56
N TYR A 278 0.26 -12.56 -27.00
CA TYR A 278 1.58 -12.84 -26.47
C TYR A 278 2.52 -13.23 -27.61
N ARG A 279 3.71 -12.67 -27.63
CA ARG A 279 4.80 -13.07 -28.52
C ARG A 279 6.11 -13.08 -27.75
N ASN A 280 6.84 -14.19 -27.81
CA ASN A 280 8.19 -14.20 -27.28
C ASN A 280 9.13 -13.37 -28.20
N PRO A 281 10.36 -13.05 -27.77
CA PRO A 281 11.29 -12.25 -28.57
C PRO A 281 11.52 -12.79 -29.98
N ALA A 282 11.67 -14.10 -30.12
CA ALA A 282 11.85 -14.74 -31.43
C ALA A 282 10.63 -14.58 -32.34
N SER A 283 9.41 -14.65 -31.80
CA SER A 283 8.19 -14.38 -32.56
C SER A 283 8.05 -12.91 -32.95
N GLN A 284 8.50 -11.97 -32.10
CA GLN A 284 8.51 -10.54 -32.43
C GLN A 284 9.51 -10.24 -33.53
N GLU A 285 10.73 -10.81 -33.45
CA GLU A 285 11.76 -10.65 -34.49
C GLU A 285 11.29 -11.22 -35.84
N LEU A 286 10.71 -12.42 -35.82
CA LEU A 286 10.12 -13.03 -37.03
C LEU A 286 9.05 -12.14 -37.65
N LEU A 287 8.18 -11.54 -36.83
CA LEU A 287 7.14 -10.64 -37.29
C LEU A 287 7.71 -9.36 -37.91
N GLN A 288 8.73 -8.78 -37.29
CA GLN A 288 9.42 -7.59 -37.81
C GLN A 288 10.13 -7.90 -39.14
N THR A 289 10.84 -9.01 -39.20
CA THR A 289 11.50 -9.48 -40.42
C THR A 289 10.51 -9.66 -41.57
N ALA A 290 9.39 -10.34 -41.30
CA ALA A 290 8.33 -10.52 -42.30
C ALA A 290 7.75 -9.17 -42.77
N LYS A 291 7.48 -8.22 -41.87
CA LYS A 291 7.00 -6.88 -42.25
C LYS A 291 7.99 -6.12 -43.12
N GLN A 292 9.28 -6.13 -42.72
CA GLN A 292 10.33 -5.45 -43.49
C GLN A 292 10.46 -6.04 -44.90
N GLN A 293 10.43 -7.36 -45.05
CA GLN A 293 10.52 -8.03 -46.32
C GLN A 293 9.33 -7.72 -47.23
N ILE A 294 8.10 -7.78 -46.68
CA ILE A 294 6.89 -7.44 -47.45
C ILE A 294 6.90 -5.98 -47.88
N GLN A 295 7.34 -5.07 -47.02
CA GLN A 295 7.45 -3.65 -47.34
C GLN A 295 8.54 -3.40 -48.40
N ALA A 296 9.70 -4.06 -48.30
CA ALA A 296 10.75 -3.98 -49.29
C ALA A 296 10.29 -4.50 -50.65
N ALA A 297 9.57 -5.65 -50.70
CA ALA A 297 8.99 -6.19 -51.91
C ALA A 297 7.94 -5.24 -52.53
N ALA A 298 7.09 -4.63 -51.71
CA ALA A 298 6.12 -3.64 -52.19
C ALA A 298 6.77 -2.36 -52.74
N ASN A 299 7.85 -1.91 -52.09
CA ASN A 299 8.63 -0.77 -52.60
C ASN A 299 9.33 -1.11 -53.93
N GLN A 300 9.92 -2.30 -54.04
CA GLN A 300 10.54 -2.80 -55.27
C GLN A 300 9.53 -2.87 -56.44
N ALA A 301 8.29 -3.31 -56.14
CA ALA A 301 7.23 -3.33 -57.14
C ALA A 301 6.82 -1.92 -57.64
N LYS A 302 6.92 -0.91 -56.76
CA LYS A 302 6.62 0.50 -57.11
C LYS A 302 7.78 1.20 -57.80
N LYS A 303 9.00 0.96 -57.35
CA LYS A 303 10.23 1.58 -57.87
C LYS A 303 11.35 0.53 -57.88
N PRO A 304 11.54 -0.16 -59.05
CA PRO A 304 12.59 -1.17 -59.17
C PRO A 304 13.98 -0.62 -58.86
N SER A 305 14.72 -1.32 -58.01
CA SER A 305 16.11 -1.02 -57.67
C SER A 305 16.98 -2.22 -58.07
N ALA A 306 18.16 -1.95 -58.64
CA ALA A 306 19.13 -2.98 -58.96
C ALA A 306 19.75 -3.68 -57.73
N ASP A 307 19.70 -3.00 -56.60
CA ASP A 307 20.25 -3.49 -55.31
C ASP A 307 19.29 -4.37 -54.50
N TYR A 308 18.08 -4.62 -55.05
CA TYR A 308 17.12 -5.46 -54.33
C TYR A 308 17.52 -6.93 -54.39
N VAL A 309 17.85 -7.46 -53.22
CA VAL A 309 18.12 -8.87 -53.02
C VAL A 309 16.82 -9.57 -52.65
N LYS A 310 16.44 -10.58 -53.42
CA LYS A 310 15.26 -11.38 -53.10
C LYS A 310 15.49 -12.16 -51.81
N PRO A 311 14.53 -12.12 -50.84
CA PRO A 311 14.73 -12.81 -49.57
C PRO A 311 14.71 -14.34 -49.76
N ASP A 312 15.46 -15.02 -48.91
CA ASP A 312 15.53 -16.48 -48.86
C ASP A 312 14.19 -17.14 -48.50
N ARG A 313 13.37 -16.45 -47.73
CA ARG A 313 12.00 -16.85 -47.40
C ARG A 313 11.04 -15.70 -47.69
N GLU A 314 9.94 -16.02 -48.36
CA GLU A 314 8.86 -15.07 -48.54
C GLU A 314 7.75 -15.36 -47.55
N TYR A 315 7.33 -14.34 -46.80
CA TYR A 315 6.33 -14.46 -45.76
C TYR A 315 5.00 -13.85 -46.16
N ALA A 316 3.90 -14.45 -45.70
CA ALA A 316 2.59 -13.82 -45.64
C ALA A 316 2.28 -13.42 -44.22
N MET A 317 1.75 -12.20 -44.07
CA MET A 317 1.28 -11.77 -42.73
C MET A 317 0.02 -12.57 -42.37
N PRO A 318 -0.07 -12.97 -41.09
CA PRO A 318 -1.31 -13.56 -40.60
C PRO A 318 -2.45 -12.55 -40.65
N SER A 319 -3.69 -13.03 -40.64
CA SER A 319 -4.82 -12.14 -40.41
C SER A 319 -4.63 -11.42 -39.07
N ALA A 320 -4.88 -10.11 -39.07
CA ALA A 320 -4.57 -9.23 -37.94
C ALA A 320 -5.26 -9.64 -36.61
N ASP A 321 -6.33 -10.44 -36.70
CA ASP A 321 -7.12 -10.95 -35.56
C ASP A 321 -6.68 -12.32 -35.04
N SER A 322 -5.73 -12.99 -35.72
CA SER A 322 -5.39 -14.39 -35.45
C SER A 322 -4.30 -14.59 -34.39
N CYS A 323 -3.47 -13.58 -34.08
CA CYS A 323 -2.27 -13.75 -33.23
C CYS A 323 -1.39 -14.93 -33.70
N ALA A 324 -1.28 -15.16 -34.98
CA ALA A 324 -0.50 -16.25 -35.55
C ALA A 324 0.90 -15.79 -35.98
N ALA A 325 1.80 -16.73 -36.22
CA ALA A 325 3.10 -16.42 -36.82
C ALA A 325 2.93 -16.09 -38.33
N PRO A 326 3.82 -15.26 -38.90
CA PRO A 326 3.92 -15.11 -40.33
C PRO A 326 4.15 -16.48 -41.00
N ALA A 327 3.36 -16.80 -41.99
CA ALA A 327 3.48 -18.05 -42.73
C ALA A 327 4.56 -17.94 -43.82
N VAL A 328 5.40 -18.95 -43.93
CA VAL A 328 6.33 -19.05 -45.04
C VAL A 328 5.54 -19.46 -46.30
N VAL A 329 5.40 -18.56 -47.27
CA VAL A 329 4.69 -18.82 -48.54
C VAL A 329 5.64 -19.49 -49.53
N LYS A 330 6.89 -19.03 -49.54
CA LYS A 330 7.89 -19.56 -50.43
C LYS A 330 9.23 -19.63 -49.75
N ASP A 331 9.88 -20.76 -49.87
CA ASP A 331 11.22 -21.02 -49.36
C ASP A 331 12.18 -21.17 -50.55
N ASN A 332 12.91 -20.11 -50.83
CA ASN A 332 13.85 -20.03 -51.94
C ASN A 332 15.25 -20.55 -51.57
N ARG A 333 15.46 -21.01 -50.33
CA ARG A 333 16.77 -21.49 -49.87
C ARG A 333 17.19 -22.76 -50.62
N SER A 334 18.46 -22.86 -50.92
CA SER A 334 19.05 -24.07 -51.47
C SER A 334 18.97 -25.24 -50.49
N ALA A 335 19.10 -26.47 -51.00
CA ALA A 335 19.17 -27.65 -50.11
C ALA A 335 20.38 -27.58 -49.18
N GLU A 336 21.50 -27.01 -49.64
CA GLU A 336 22.70 -26.81 -48.84
C GLU A 336 22.49 -25.82 -47.70
N THR A 337 21.85 -24.65 -47.97
CA THR A 337 21.50 -23.68 -46.96
C THR A 337 20.58 -24.29 -45.89
N LYS A 338 19.56 -25.06 -46.30
CA LYS A 338 18.65 -25.75 -45.34
C LYS A 338 19.41 -26.75 -44.46
N ARG A 339 20.35 -27.48 -45.03
CA ARG A 339 21.20 -28.42 -44.31
C ARG A 339 22.11 -27.71 -43.30
N THR A 340 22.73 -26.61 -43.74
CA THR A 340 23.60 -25.81 -42.89
C THR A 340 22.83 -25.21 -41.71
N GLU A 341 21.64 -24.66 -41.94
CA GLU A 341 20.78 -24.14 -40.87
C GLU A 341 20.31 -25.25 -39.92
N ALA A 342 19.98 -26.43 -40.42
CA ALA A 342 19.61 -27.56 -39.59
C ALA A 342 20.81 -28.03 -38.71
N ASN A 343 22.00 -28.08 -39.31
CA ASN A 343 23.25 -28.41 -38.59
C ASN A 343 23.53 -27.34 -37.53
N GLN A 344 23.41 -26.04 -37.88
CA GLN A 344 23.58 -24.95 -36.92
C GLN A 344 22.61 -25.05 -35.78
N ARG A 345 21.32 -25.29 -36.04
CA ARG A 345 20.30 -25.47 -35.00
C ARG A 345 20.62 -26.63 -34.07
N TYR A 346 21.06 -27.77 -34.63
CA TYR A 346 21.48 -28.91 -33.84
C TYR A 346 22.71 -28.59 -32.97
N PHE A 347 23.65 -27.86 -33.53
CA PHE A 347 24.85 -27.38 -32.80
C PHE A 347 24.45 -26.48 -31.64
N ASP A 348 23.60 -25.48 -31.87
CA ASP A 348 23.14 -24.53 -30.86
C ASP A 348 22.30 -25.21 -29.76
N GLN A 349 21.44 -26.17 -30.12
CA GLN A 349 20.67 -26.97 -29.14
C GLN A 349 21.59 -27.81 -28.25
N THR A 350 22.63 -28.43 -28.85
CA THR A 350 23.57 -29.27 -28.11
C THR A 350 24.35 -28.50 -27.05
N PHE A 351 24.66 -27.24 -27.29
CA PHE A 351 25.42 -26.40 -26.36
C PHE A 351 24.58 -25.40 -25.59
N GLY A 352 23.26 -25.46 -25.68
CA GLY A 352 22.34 -24.59 -24.95
C GLY A 352 22.37 -23.11 -25.38
N SER A 353 22.91 -22.84 -26.60
CA SER A 353 22.92 -21.51 -27.23
C SER A 353 21.77 -21.31 -28.23
N ALA A 354 20.88 -22.31 -28.37
CA ALA A 354 19.74 -22.21 -29.27
C ALA A 354 18.79 -21.08 -28.84
N GLN A 355 18.48 -20.22 -29.79
CA GLN A 355 17.41 -19.23 -29.60
C GLN A 355 16.08 -19.96 -29.40
N PRO A 356 15.21 -19.47 -28.48
CA PRO A 356 13.89 -20.06 -28.30
C PRO A 356 13.11 -20.02 -29.61
N GLU A 357 12.32 -21.07 -29.87
CA GLU A 357 11.47 -21.06 -31.07
C GLU A 357 10.39 -19.97 -30.96
N PRO A 358 9.97 -19.38 -32.11
CA PRO A 358 8.91 -18.40 -32.12
C PRO A 358 7.62 -18.97 -31.50
N ALA A 359 7.20 -18.39 -30.41
CA ALA A 359 6.00 -18.79 -29.71
C ALA A 359 5.03 -17.59 -29.56
N GLN A 360 3.76 -17.83 -29.83
CA GLN A 360 2.70 -16.85 -29.69
C GLN A 360 1.41 -17.51 -29.19
N ALA A 361 0.63 -16.75 -28.44
CA ALA A 361 -0.66 -17.18 -27.94
C ALA A 361 -1.62 -16.00 -27.80
N LYS A 362 -2.89 -16.20 -28.16
CA LYS A 362 -3.96 -15.23 -27.93
C LYS A 362 -4.58 -15.48 -26.58
N PHE A 363 -4.61 -14.47 -25.73
CA PHE A 363 -5.29 -14.50 -24.45
C PHE A 363 -6.48 -13.56 -24.44
N THR A 364 -7.56 -13.99 -23.83
CA THR A 364 -8.78 -13.19 -23.65
C THR A 364 -8.96 -12.90 -22.16
N PHE A 365 -9.05 -11.62 -21.84
CA PHE A 365 -9.24 -11.13 -20.49
C PHE A 365 -10.68 -10.74 -20.26
N ARG A 366 -11.21 -11.07 -19.09
CA ARG A 366 -12.53 -10.66 -18.60
C ARG A 366 -12.36 -9.71 -17.44
N VAL A 367 -12.98 -8.55 -17.49
CA VAL A 367 -12.99 -7.64 -16.37
C VAL A 367 -13.93 -8.18 -15.29
N VAL A 368 -13.36 -8.56 -14.15
CA VAL A 368 -14.12 -9.08 -12.99
C VAL A 368 -14.10 -8.13 -11.80
N GLY A 369 -13.35 -7.05 -11.90
CA GLY A 369 -13.24 -6.08 -10.84
C GLY A 369 -12.69 -4.74 -11.33
N LEU A 370 -12.87 -3.73 -10.49
CA LEU A 370 -12.38 -2.39 -10.71
C LEU A 370 -11.60 -1.91 -9.50
N MET A 371 -10.47 -1.27 -9.74
CA MET A 371 -9.68 -0.60 -8.71
C MET A 371 -9.53 0.88 -9.04
N PRO A 372 -9.35 1.73 -8.02
CA PRO A 372 -9.13 3.16 -8.25
C PRO A 372 -7.85 3.41 -9.03
N ASP A 373 -7.88 4.44 -9.85
CA ASP A 373 -6.68 4.98 -10.47
C ASP A 373 -5.75 5.50 -9.36
N GLY A 374 -4.44 5.42 -9.57
CA GLY A 374 -3.50 6.11 -8.70
C GLY A 374 -3.90 7.58 -8.63
N ILE A 375 -4.09 8.13 -7.42
CA ILE A 375 -4.66 9.46 -7.24
C ILE A 375 -3.71 10.49 -7.83
N GLU A 376 -4.03 11.05 -8.98
CA GLU A 376 -3.54 12.37 -9.35
C GLU A 376 -4.28 13.40 -8.49
N ALA A 377 -3.52 14.17 -7.70
CA ALA A 377 -4.04 15.12 -6.74
C ALA A 377 -5.01 16.13 -7.38
N ALA A 378 -6.28 16.06 -7.04
CA ALA A 378 -7.17 17.20 -7.24
C ALA A 378 -6.68 18.36 -6.36
N GLN A 379 -6.58 19.54 -6.94
CA GLN A 379 -5.88 20.72 -6.38
C GLN A 379 -6.62 21.43 -5.23
N SER A 380 -7.40 20.75 -4.40
CA SER A 380 -7.95 21.39 -3.19
C SER A 380 -7.11 20.99 -1.97
N ASP A 381 -6.77 21.97 -1.12
CA ASP A 381 -5.88 21.79 0.04
C ASP A 381 -6.32 20.67 1.00
N ILE A 382 -7.62 20.48 1.19
CA ILE A 382 -8.18 19.41 2.02
C ILE A 382 -8.08 18.06 1.30
N SER A 383 -8.30 18.02 -0.01
CA SER A 383 -8.22 16.78 -0.78
C SER A 383 -6.78 16.29 -0.93
N SER A 384 -5.80 17.19 -1.08
CA SER A 384 -4.38 16.84 -1.14
C SER A 384 -3.88 16.28 0.19
N PHE A 385 -4.32 16.84 1.32
CA PHE A 385 -4.03 16.32 2.65
C PHE A 385 -4.65 14.92 2.85
N LEU A 386 -5.93 14.75 2.54
CA LEU A 386 -6.60 13.45 2.62
C LEU A 386 -5.98 12.43 1.66
N GLN A 387 -5.54 12.86 0.48
CA GLN A 387 -4.88 11.99 -0.50
C GLN A 387 -3.52 11.51 -0.01
N GLN A 388 -2.74 12.34 0.66
CA GLN A 388 -1.46 11.94 1.24
C GLN A 388 -1.64 10.87 2.32
N PHE A 389 -2.73 10.93 3.09
CA PHE A 389 -3.14 9.90 4.05
C PHE A 389 -3.74 8.65 3.39
N LEU A 390 -4.31 8.77 2.19
CA LEU A 390 -5.02 7.68 1.52
C LEU A 390 -4.18 6.96 0.45
N SER A 391 -2.93 7.38 0.20
CA SER A 391 -2.14 6.96 -0.96
C SER A 391 -1.41 5.62 -0.84
N ALA A 392 -1.36 4.98 0.33
CA ALA A 392 -0.71 3.67 0.49
C ALA A 392 -1.66 2.53 0.06
N ARG A 393 -1.94 2.42 -1.22
CA ARG A 393 -2.79 1.36 -1.77
C ARG A 393 -1.95 0.26 -2.41
N LEU A 394 -2.60 -0.88 -2.70
CA LEU A 394 -2.09 -1.83 -3.66
C LEU A 394 -1.89 -1.10 -5.00
N SER A 395 -0.73 -0.49 -5.20
CA SER A 395 -0.40 0.26 -6.42
C SER A 395 0.08 -0.69 -7.51
N TYR A 396 -0.76 -1.68 -7.83
CA TYR A 396 -0.50 -2.57 -8.95
C TYR A 396 -1.20 -2.06 -10.21
N THR A 397 -0.57 -2.28 -11.34
CA THR A 397 -1.15 -1.85 -12.62
C THR A 397 -2.43 -2.60 -12.92
N TRP A 398 -2.40 -3.94 -12.91
CA TRP A 398 -3.57 -4.79 -13.02
C TRP A 398 -3.43 -5.98 -12.07
N ILE A 399 -4.56 -6.50 -11.60
CA ILE A 399 -4.59 -7.59 -10.63
C ILE A 399 -5.35 -8.78 -11.21
N MET A 400 -4.72 -9.93 -11.21
CA MET A 400 -5.40 -11.21 -11.45
C MET A 400 -5.79 -11.84 -10.10
N PRO A 401 -7.08 -12.00 -9.81
CA PRO A 401 -7.53 -12.69 -8.60
C PRO A 401 -7.20 -14.19 -8.70
N ARG A 402 -6.57 -14.72 -7.64
CA ARG A 402 -6.22 -16.14 -7.51
C ARG A 402 -7.16 -16.83 -6.53
N GLY A 403 -7.33 -18.14 -6.63
CA GLY A 403 -8.21 -18.92 -5.77
C GLY A 403 -9.48 -19.34 -6.49
N SER A 404 -10.66 -19.01 -6.00
CA SER A 404 -11.93 -19.42 -6.60
C SER A 404 -12.17 -18.87 -8.02
N MET A 405 -11.43 -17.84 -8.43
CA MET A 405 -11.46 -17.30 -9.79
C MET A 405 -10.34 -17.80 -10.71
N THR A 406 -9.57 -18.79 -10.29
CA THR A 406 -8.53 -19.38 -11.15
C THR A 406 -9.19 -20.16 -12.29
N THR A 407 -8.81 -19.83 -13.53
CA THR A 407 -9.30 -20.46 -14.75
C THR A 407 -8.19 -21.23 -15.47
N ALA A 408 -8.55 -22.14 -16.38
CA ALA A 408 -7.56 -22.83 -17.21
C ALA A 408 -6.71 -21.84 -18.04
N ALA A 409 -7.36 -20.80 -18.57
CA ALA A 409 -6.68 -19.74 -19.32
C ALA A 409 -5.68 -18.96 -18.45
N GLN A 410 -6.02 -18.67 -17.19
CA GLN A 410 -5.11 -18.03 -16.26
C GLN A 410 -3.87 -18.87 -15.99
N THR A 411 -4.05 -20.16 -15.72
CA THR A 411 -2.94 -21.09 -15.49
C THR A 411 -2.03 -21.21 -16.71
N ALA A 412 -2.63 -21.31 -17.91
CA ALA A 412 -1.87 -21.33 -19.17
C ALA A 412 -1.09 -20.03 -19.40
N PHE A 413 -1.70 -18.89 -19.10
CA PHE A 413 -1.05 -17.58 -19.20
C PHE A 413 0.14 -17.48 -18.24
N GLU A 414 -0.06 -17.79 -16.95
CA GLU A 414 0.99 -17.74 -15.93
C GLU A 414 2.17 -18.64 -16.32
N SER A 415 1.92 -19.87 -16.76
CA SER A 415 2.97 -20.81 -17.17
C SER A 415 3.73 -20.32 -18.42
N THR A 416 3.02 -19.74 -19.40
CA THR A 416 3.63 -19.21 -20.63
C THR A 416 4.61 -18.07 -20.30
N ILE A 417 4.19 -17.11 -19.48
CA ILE A 417 5.03 -15.97 -19.12
C ILE A 417 6.20 -16.39 -18.20
N GLN A 418 5.96 -17.32 -17.27
CA GLN A 418 7.02 -17.84 -16.41
C GLN A 418 8.09 -18.57 -17.21
N THR A 419 7.71 -19.40 -18.18
CA THR A 419 8.64 -20.09 -19.08
C THR A 419 9.49 -19.07 -19.84
N ALA A 420 8.87 -18.06 -20.43
CA ALA A 420 9.58 -17.01 -21.17
C ALA A 420 10.57 -16.22 -20.28
N ASN A 421 10.17 -15.89 -19.04
CA ASN A 421 11.06 -15.20 -18.11
C ASN A 421 12.24 -16.08 -17.66
N ASN A 422 12.03 -17.40 -17.55
CA ASN A 422 13.09 -18.35 -17.24
C ASN A 422 14.12 -18.45 -18.36
N ASP A 423 13.66 -18.45 -19.62
CA ASP A 423 14.51 -18.54 -20.80
C ASP A 423 15.34 -17.27 -21.01
N GLN A 424 14.84 -16.11 -20.58
CA GLN A 424 15.58 -14.85 -20.64
C GLN A 424 16.68 -14.70 -19.58
N GLY A 425 16.89 -15.70 -18.73
CA GLY A 425 17.95 -15.68 -17.71
C GLY A 425 17.77 -14.58 -16.67
N SER A 426 16.53 -14.16 -16.43
CA SER A 426 16.20 -13.17 -15.39
C SER A 426 16.66 -13.68 -14.03
N ALA A 427 17.84 -13.22 -13.66
CA ALA A 427 18.60 -13.69 -12.52
C ALA A 427 18.04 -13.19 -11.18
N ASN A 428 17.31 -12.09 -11.20
CA ASN A 428 16.65 -11.52 -10.04
C ASN A 428 15.24 -12.11 -9.90
N ARG A 429 15.14 -13.32 -9.33
CA ARG A 429 13.84 -13.89 -8.97
C ARG A 429 13.43 -13.40 -7.60
N GLU A 430 12.32 -12.70 -7.54
CA GLU A 430 11.53 -12.62 -6.33
C GLU A 430 11.06 -14.04 -5.99
N GLU A 431 11.75 -14.72 -5.07
CA GLU A 431 11.46 -16.13 -4.77
C GLU A 431 10.20 -16.28 -3.90
N THR A 432 9.86 -15.24 -3.11
CA THR A 432 8.65 -15.29 -2.29
C THR A 432 8.11 -13.89 -2.07
N LEU A 433 6.91 -13.67 -2.56
CA LEU A 433 6.10 -12.51 -2.22
C LEU A 433 4.90 -13.00 -1.43
N ALA A 434 4.72 -12.46 -0.22
CA ALA A 434 3.57 -12.76 0.61
C ALA A 434 3.05 -11.48 1.28
N ILE A 435 1.76 -11.41 1.49
CA ILE A 435 1.13 -10.37 2.29
C ILE A 435 0.65 -11.03 3.59
N TYR A 436 1.04 -10.45 4.72
CA TYR A 436 0.62 -10.88 6.03
C TYR A 436 -0.37 -9.89 6.63
N GLU A 437 -1.43 -10.43 7.21
CA GLU A 437 -2.39 -9.62 7.97
C GLU A 437 -2.12 -9.74 9.47
N PHE A 438 -2.18 -8.60 10.15
CA PHE A 438 -2.08 -8.51 11.60
C PHE A 438 -3.38 -7.97 12.19
N SER A 439 -3.76 -8.50 13.35
CA SER A 439 -4.91 -7.99 14.11
C SER A 439 -4.59 -6.71 14.90
N ASP A 440 -3.29 -6.48 15.17
CA ASP A 440 -2.79 -5.40 16.02
C ASP A 440 -1.71 -4.61 15.27
N PRO A 441 -1.84 -3.27 15.16
CA PRO A 441 -0.87 -2.42 14.47
C PRO A 441 0.52 -2.45 15.11
N ASN A 442 0.62 -2.61 16.44
CA ASN A 442 1.92 -2.69 17.12
C ASN A 442 2.67 -3.98 16.76
N LYS A 443 1.94 -5.09 16.56
CA LYS A 443 2.52 -6.33 16.07
C LYS A 443 2.98 -6.20 14.63
N ALA A 444 2.19 -5.55 13.77
CA ALA A 444 2.58 -5.26 12.40
C ALA A 444 3.87 -4.41 12.34
N ARG A 445 3.98 -3.38 13.17
CA ARG A 445 5.19 -2.55 13.29
C ARG A 445 6.40 -3.32 13.81
N SER A 446 6.22 -4.12 14.85
CA SER A 446 7.28 -4.97 15.37
C SER A 446 7.78 -5.96 14.33
N TYR A 447 6.87 -6.47 13.51
CA TYR A 447 7.21 -7.32 12.37
C TYR A 447 7.98 -6.54 11.30
N LEU A 448 7.52 -5.36 10.89
CA LEU A 448 8.21 -4.50 9.91
C LEU A 448 9.66 -4.20 10.34
N ALA A 449 9.86 -3.87 11.61
CA ALA A 449 11.18 -3.59 12.15
C ALA A 449 12.10 -4.83 12.18
N ALA A 450 11.52 -6.02 12.30
CA ALA A 450 12.25 -7.28 12.42
C ALA A 450 12.46 -8.00 11.08
N ALA A 451 11.61 -7.74 10.08
CA ALA A 451 11.48 -8.56 8.86
C ALA A 451 12.38 -8.12 7.70
N SER A 452 13.03 -6.96 7.79
CA SER A 452 13.92 -6.48 6.73
C SER A 452 15.37 -6.85 7.04
N CYS A 453 16.06 -7.43 6.06
CA CYS A 453 17.49 -7.74 6.13
C CYS A 453 18.16 -7.62 4.76
N GLY A 454 19.44 -7.24 4.76
CA GLY A 454 20.24 -7.03 3.55
C GLY A 454 21.44 -6.13 3.84
N GLU A 455 22.28 -5.84 2.86
CA GLU A 455 23.40 -4.92 3.01
C GLU A 455 22.92 -3.56 3.51
N GLY A 456 23.41 -3.16 4.69
CA GLY A 456 23.02 -1.92 5.37
C GLY A 456 21.90 -2.06 6.41
N ASN A 457 21.24 -3.19 6.52
CA ASN A 457 20.19 -3.45 7.50
C ASN A 457 20.61 -4.53 8.50
N SER A 458 21.16 -4.11 9.63
CA SER A 458 21.75 -4.99 10.67
C SER A 458 20.71 -5.72 11.55
N GLY A 459 19.43 -5.71 11.18
CA GLY A 459 18.33 -6.23 12.01
C GLY A 459 18.12 -7.74 11.95
N GLY A 460 18.74 -8.48 11.04
CA GLY A 460 18.44 -9.88 10.80
C GLY A 460 19.39 -10.87 11.49
N THR A 461 18.89 -12.07 11.79
CA THR A 461 19.72 -13.22 12.18
C THR A 461 19.96 -14.07 10.94
N GLU A 462 21.22 -14.28 10.61
CA GLU A 462 21.62 -15.20 9.55
C GLU A 462 21.29 -16.64 9.99
N ILE A 463 20.44 -17.32 9.24
CA ILE A 463 20.14 -18.73 9.46
C ILE A 463 20.91 -19.49 8.37
N THR A 464 21.96 -20.19 8.77
CA THR A 464 22.77 -21.01 7.89
C THR A 464 22.14 -22.36 7.57
N ASP A 465 21.19 -22.81 8.37
CA ASP A 465 20.49 -24.09 8.19
C ASP A 465 18.99 -23.95 8.48
N LEU A 466 18.17 -24.10 7.45
CA LEU A 466 16.69 -24.06 7.55
C LEU A 466 16.11 -25.37 8.14
N SER A 467 16.85 -26.46 8.16
CA SER A 467 16.43 -27.72 8.74
C SER A 467 16.57 -27.76 10.26
N ALA A 468 17.47 -26.95 10.79
CA ALA A 468 17.61 -26.68 12.21
C ALA A 468 16.59 -25.62 12.62
N GLN A 469 15.35 -26.02 12.94
CA GLN A 469 14.50 -25.15 13.76
C GLN A 469 15.26 -24.88 15.05
N PRO A 470 15.63 -23.64 15.39
CA PRO A 470 16.20 -23.38 16.69
C PRO A 470 15.12 -23.67 17.73
N GLU A 471 15.25 -24.80 18.41
CA GLU A 471 14.56 -24.97 19.69
C GLU A 471 14.89 -23.75 20.53
N PRO A 472 13.91 -23.06 21.13
CA PRO A 472 14.18 -21.90 21.97
C PRO A 472 15.00 -22.35 23.19
N THR A 473 16.31 -22.25 23.09
CA THR A 473 17.21 -22.43 24.23
C THR A 473 16.84 -21.42 25.31
N GLU A 474 16.91 -21.78 26.57
CA GLU A 474 16.55 -20.92 27.70
C GLU A 474 17.27 -19.56 27.72
N ALA A 475 18.47 -19.49 27.15
CA ALA A 475 19.21 -18.24 26.93
C ALA A 475 18.55 -17.30 25.90
N SER A 476 17.75 -17.83 24.98
CA SER A 476 16.99 -17.05 23.99
C SER A 476 15.72 -16.42 24.58
N LYS A 477 15.25 -16.90 25.72
CA LYS A 477 14.06 -16.36 26.39
C LYS A 477 14.29 -15.00 27.05
N THR A 478 15.53 -14.64 27.32
CA THR A 478 15.90 -13.37 27.98
C THR A 478 16.33 -12.28 27.01
N GLN A 479 16.77 -12.64 25.82
CA GLN A 479 17.03 -11.68 24.76
C GLN A 479 15.80 -11.64 23.85
N LYS A 480 14.98 -10.58 23.93
CA LYS A 480 14.01 -10.22 22.90
C LYS A 480 14.75 -9.99 21.58
N SER A 481 15.08 -11.07 20.90
CA SER A 481 15.73 -11.04 19.61
C SER A 481 14.70 -10.54 18.57
N ASN A 482 14.78 -9.27 18.25
CA ASN A 482 14.04 -8.65 17.14
C ASN A 482 14.65 -8.98 15.78
N LYS A 483 15.30 -10.13 15.62
CA LYS A 483 16.04 -10.47 14.42
C LYS A 483 15.14 -11.19 13.41
N SER A 484 15.14 -10.74 12.15
CA SER A 484 14.45 -11.41 11.05
C SER A 484 15.20 -12.69 10.63
N ILE A 485 14.50 -13.59 9.95
CA ILE A 485 15.13 -14.73 9.27
C ILE A 485 15.82 -14.17 8.02
N CYS A 486 17.14 -13.97 8.11
CA CYS A 486 17.95 -13.60 6.97
C CYS A 486 18.77 -14.81 6.56
N LEU A 487 18.67 -15.18 5.29
CA LEU A 487 19.51 -16.21 4.70
C LEU A 487 20.67 -15.56 3.96
N PRO A 488 21.85 -16.22 3.92
CA PRO A 488 22.90 -15.81 3.01
C PRO A 488 22.35 -15.72 1.59
N HIS A 489 22.69 -14.66 0.86
CA HIS A 489 22.24 -14.41 -0.51
C HIS A 489 20.75 -14.05 -0.68
N TYR A 490 20.02 -13.69 0.39
CA TYR A 490 18.69 -13.12 0.30
C TYR A 490 18.66 -11.69 0.85
N VAL A 491 17.98 -10.82 0.12
CA VAL A 491 17.60 -9.51 0.61
C VAL A 491 16.08 -9.53 0.87
N VAL A 492 15.70 -9.34 2.11
CA VAL A 492 14.29 -9.38 2.54
C VAL A 492 13.82 -7.97 2.85
N PHE A 493 12.73 -7.58 2.22
CA PHE A 493 12.06 -6.31 2.46
C PHE A 493 10.68 -6.56 3.04
N ALA A 494 10.31 -5.75 4.03
CA ALA A 494 8.95 -5.70 4.52
C ALA A 494 8.44 -4.26 4.43
N SER A 495 7.24 -4.08 3.90
CA SER A 495 6.61 -2.77 3.75
C SER A 495 5.11 -2.83 4.06
N PRO A 496 4.53 -1.75 4.64
CA PRO A 496 3.08 -1.64 4.73
C PRO A 496 2.47 -1.69 3.33
N THR A 497 1.38 -2.43 3.17
CA THR A 497 0.71 -2.55 1.88
C THR A 497 -0.81 -2.58 2.03
N GLY A 498 -1.50 -2.26 0.95
CA GLY A 498 -2.92 -2.53 0.73
C GLY A 498 -3.89 -1.63 1.47
N SER A 499 -3.76 -1.48 2.76
CA SER A 499 -4.58 -0.58 3.54
C SER A 499 -3.73 0.54 4.15
N ASN A 500 -4.29 1.74 4.19
CA ASN A 500 -3.66 2.87 4.89
C ASN A 500 -3.76 2.76 6.41
N SER A 501 -4.39 1.71 6.94
CA SER A 501 -4.65 1.57 8.37
C SER A 501 -3.36 1.65 9.19
N LEU A 502 -2.26 1.05 8.71
CA LEU A 502 -0.98 1.10 9.41
C LEU A 502 -0.32 2.49 9.30
N VAL A 503 -0.37 3.11 8.13
CA VAL A 503 0.16 4.47 7.91
C VAL A 503 -0.66 5.49 8.70
N ASN A 504 -1.99 5.36 8.68
CA ASN A 504 -2.88 6.22 9.45
C ASN A 504 -2.66 6.05 10.95
N TYR A 505 -2.44 4.81 11.41
CA TYR A 505 -2.09 4.54 12.80
C TYR A 505 -0.76 5.21 13.18
N ASP A 506 0.25 5.17 12.31
CA ASP A 506 1.53 5.82 12.52
C ASP A 506 1.43 7.34 12.60
N ALA A 507 0.61 7.93 11.74
CA ALA A 507 0.32 9.35 11.79
C ALA A 507 -0.38 9.73 13.11
N MET A 508 -1.36 8.93 13.55
CA MET A 508 -2.05 9.14 14.81
C MET A 508 -1.13 8.99 16.02
N GLU A 509 -0.24 8.00 16.03
CA GLU A 509 0.75 7.84 17.12
C GLU A 509 1.68 9.05 17.21
N ARG A 510 2.09 9.64 16.08
CA ARG A 510 2.89 10.88 16.08
C ARG A 510 2.09 12.11 16.53
N LEU A 511 0.78 12.12 16.29
CA LEU A 511 -0.11 13.20 16.74
C LEU A 511 -0.49 13.08 18.21
N LYS A 512 -0.51 11.89 18.81
CA LYS A 512 -0.86 11.66 20.22
C LYS A 512 -0.13 12.60 21.18
N PRO A 513 1.22 12.75 21.15
CA PRO A 513 1.89 13.65 22.07
C PRO A 513 1.47 15.11 21.85
N ILE A 514 1.26 15.55 20.61
CA ILE A 514 0.81 16.91 20.29
C ILE A 514 -0.58 17.14 20.90
N ILE A 515 -1.50 16.19 20.69
CA ILE A 515 -2.86 16.25 21.23
C ILE A 515 -2.82 16.24 22.75
N MET A 516 -1.98 15.40 23.36
CA MET A 516 -1.81 15.33 24.81
C MET A 516 -1.28 16.66 25.39
N TRP A 517 -0.27 17.26 24.77
CA TRP A 517 0.26 18.56 25.21
C TRP A 517 -0.75 19.69 25.02
N THR A 518 -1.51 19.65 23.92
CA THR A 518 -2.61 20.61 23.69
C THR A 518 -3.70 20.46 24.75
N PHE A 519 -4.08 19.19 25.07
CA PHE A 519 -5.05 18.91 26.12
C PHE A 519 -4.58 19.44 27.48
N ILE A 520 -3.34 19.18 27.87
CA ILE A 520 -2.73 19.68 29.10
C ILE A 520 -2.72 21.22 29.09
N GLY A 521 -2.28 21.84 27.99
CA GLY A 521 -2.23 23.28 27.86
C GLY A 521 -3.59 23.96 28.03
N VAL A 522 -4.60 23.44 27.31
CA VAL A 522 -5.98 23.98 27.43
C VAL A 522 -6.53 23.76 28.82
N THR A 523 -6.29 22.60 29.45
CA THR A 523 -6.71 22.32 30.81
C THR A 523 -6.06 23.28 31.82
N ILE A 524 -4.77 23.58 31.65
CA ILE A 524 -4.05 24.56 32.51
C ILE A 524 -4.65 25.95 32.32
N ILE A 525 -4.86 26.42 31.08
CA ILE A 525 -5.47 27.72 30.79
C ILE A 525 -6.87 27.82 31.44
N ALA A 526 -7.69 26.80 31.26
CA ALA A 526 -9.02 26.76 31.84
C ALA A 526 -8.98 26.73 33.39
N ALA A 527 -8.04 26.00 33.98
CA ALA A 527 -7.80 25.99 35.44
C ALA A 527 -7.39 27.38 35.95
N PHE A 528 -6.53 28.11 35.23
CA PHE A 528 -6.18 29.48 35.55
C PHE A 528 -7.36 30.43 35.52
N ILE A 529 -8.20 30.31 34.48
CA ILE A 529 -9.44 31.10 34.36
C ILE A 529 -10.36 30.82 35.54
N LEU A 530 -10.58 29.54 35.86
CA LEU A 530 -11.37 29.12 37.02
C LEU A 530 -10.77 29.65 38.33
N LEU A 531 -9.44 29.55 38.52
CA LEU A 531 -8.74 30.06 39.70
C LEU A 531 -8.94 31.56 39.87
N ILE A 532 -8.79 32.37 38.80
CA ILE A 532 -9.00 33.81 38.85
C ILE A 532 -10.44 34.14 39.27
N ILE A 533 -11.40 33.47 38.65
CA ILE A 533 -12.83 33.75 38.90
C ILE A 533 -13.25 33.27 40.32
N ILE A 534 -12.82 32.09 40.73
CA ILE A 534 -13.09 31.57 42.08
C ILE A 534 -12.40 32.44 43.14
N SER A 535 -11.13 32.82 42.93
CA SER A 535 -10.39 33.73 43.81
C SER A 535 -11.12 35.06 43.98
N ARG A 536 -11.60 35.66 42.91
CA ARG A 536 -12.37 36.91 42.96
C ARG A 536 -13.72 36.74 43.67
N THR A 537 -14.41 35.60 43.45
CA THR A 537 -15.66 35.30 44.11
C THR A 537 -15.49 35.13 45.61
N ILE A 538 -14.43 34.46 46.06
CA ILE A 538 -14.08 34.29 47.45
C ILE A 538 -13.66 35.66 48.06
N ALA A 539 -12.90 36.46 47.33
CA ALA A 539 -12.50 37.80 47.75
C ALA A 539 -13.70 38.74 47.96
N ASP A 540 -14.62 38.75 47.03
CA ASP A 540 -15.85 39.56 47.13
C ASP A 540 -16.81 39.09 48.26
N SER A 541 -16.66 37.85 48.74
CA SER A 541 -17.47 37.28 49.83
C SER A 541 -16.76 37.30 51.20
N ARG A 542 -15.66 38.07 51.36
CA ARG A 542 -14.88 38.12 52.58
C ARG A 542 -15.71 38.63 53.78
N LYS A 543 -16.48 39.70 53.61
CA LYS A 543 -17.34 40.24 54.65
C LYS A 543 -18.37 39.21 55.12
N GLU A 544 -19.03 38.51 54.19
CA GLU A 544 -19.96 37.43 54.54
C GLU A 544 -19.27 36.29 55.31
N SER A 545 -18.09 35.89 54.90
CA SER A 545 -17.32 34.84 55.59
C SER A 545 -16.87 35.28 56.99
N ALA A 546 -16.56 36.57 57.17
CA ALA A 546 -16.23 37.12 58.50
C ALA A 546 -17.44 37.14 59.44
N VAL A 547 -18.63 37.50 58.91
CA VAL A 547 -19.92 37.46 59.67
C VAL A 547 -20.24 36.01 60.08
N PHE A 548 -20.14 35.03 59.18
CA PHE A 548 -20.38 33.63 59.53
C PHE A 548 -19.43 33.13 60.62
N ARG A 549 -18.15 33.57 60.61
CA ARG A 549 -17.18 33.21 61.65
C ARG A 549 -17.49 33.90 62.95
N ALA A 550 -18.00 35.14 62.95
CA ALA A 550 -18.44 35.82 64.14
C ALA A 550 -19.69 35.15 64.76
N LEU A 551 -20.51 34.52 63.96
CA LEU A 551 -21.69 33.72 64.38
C LEU A 551 -21.30 32.29 64.83
N GLY A 552 -20.00 31.94 64.84
CA GLY A 552 -19.51 30.65 65.37
C GLY A 552 -19.27 29.58 64.32
N ALA A 553 -19.30 29.91 63.01
CA ALA A 553 -18.96 28.93 61.97
C ALA A 553 -17.48 28.59 62.00
N THR A 554 -17.15 27.31 61.89
CA THR A 554 -15.76 26.82 61.84
C THR A 554 -15.12 27.09 60.51
N ARG A 555 -13.81 27.03 60.45
CA ARG A 555 -13.05 27.16 59.18
C ARG A 555 -13.44 26.10 58.18
N LEU A 556 -13.76 24.89 58.64
CA LEU A 556 -14.24 23.78 57.83
C LEU A 556 -15.61 24.03 57.23
N ASP A 557 -16.54 24.64 58.00
CA ASP A 557 -17.87 24.95 57.51
C ASP A 557 -17.83 25.96 56.34
N ILE A 558 -16.98 26.96 56.42
CA ILE A 558 -16.79 27.93 55.34
C ILE A 558 -16.10 27.29 54.12
N SER A 559 -15.08 26.44 54.36
CA SER A 559 -14.42 25.73 53.24
C SER A 559 -15.40 24.80 52.55
N GLN A 560 -16.30 24.14 53.24
CA GLN A 560 -17.31 23.27 52.68
C GLN A 560 -18.30 24.04 51.76
N ILE A 561 -18.72 25.24 52.18
CA ILE A 561 -19.62 26.06 51.33
C ILE A 561 -18.94 26.42 50.02
N TYR A 562 -17.68 26.88 50.04
CA TYR A 562 -16.96 27.22 48.80
C TYR A 562 -16.60 26.01 47.95
N PHE A 563 -16.29 24.87 48.58
CA PHE A 563 -16.06 23.61 47.86
C PHE A 563 -17.32 23.16 47.13
N VAL A 564 -18.48 23.16 47.79
CA VAL A 564 -19.78 22.83 47.18
C VAL A 564 -20.10 23.79 46.06
N TYR A 565 -19.89 25.12 46.26
CA TYR A 565 -20.06 26.11 45.21
C TYR A 565 -19.18 25.77 43.97
N THR A 566 -17.92 25.46 44.16
CA THR A 566 -16.98 25.12 43.06
C THR A 566 -17.40 23.83 42.36
N MET A 567 -17.85 22.82 43.12
CA MET A 567 -18.36 21.57 42.53
C MET A 567 -19.61 21.80 41.64
N ILE A 568 -20.54 22.68 42.05
CA ILE A 568 -21.70 23.03 41.24
C ILE A 568 -21.23 23.74 39.96
N VAL A 569 -20.29 24.70 40.06
CA VAL A 569 -19.73 25.41 38.90
C VAL A 569 -19.06 24.43 37.96
N ALA A 570 -18.23 23.50 38.48
CA ALA A 570 -17.57 22.47 37.68
C ALA A 570 -18.54 21.56 36.97
N LEU A 571 -19.59 21.12 37.65
CA LEU A 571 -20.62 20.27 37.07
C LEU A 571 -21.39 20.99 35.95
N LEU A 572 -21.77 22.26 36.16
CA LEU A 572 -22.43 23.08 35.14
C LEU A 572 -21.52 23.33 33.95
N THR A 573 -20.20 23.57 34.19
CA THR A 573 -19.22 23.73 33.14
C THR A 573 -19.04 22.43 32.35
N ALA A 574 -18.99 21.27 33.01
CA ALA A 574 -18.89 19.96 32.36
C ALA A 574 -20.12 19.65 31.50
N LEU A 575 -21.33 19.89 32.03
CA LEU A 575 -22.56 19.68 31.26
C LEU A 575 -22.65 20.61 30.05
N PHE A 576 -22.30 21.89 30.23
CA PHE A 576 -22.25 22.84 29.13
C PHE A 576 -21.21 22.46 28.08
N SER A 577 -20.01 22.05 28.51
CA SER A 577 -18.93 21.62 27.62
C SER A 577 -19.32 20.39 26.80
N ILE A 578 -19.97 19.41 27.42
CA ILE A 578 -20.44 18.20 26.73
C ILE A 578 -21.50 18.57 25.70
N ALA A 579 -22.52 19.34 26.11
CA ALA A 579 -23.57 19.75 25.21
C ALA A 579 -23.04 20.58 24.03
N ALA A 580 -22.25 21.61 24.30
CA ALA A 580 -21.67 22.48 23.28
C ALA A 580 -20.69 21.71 22.36
N GLY A 581 -19.84 20.83 22.93
CA GLY A 581 -18.91 20.01 22.16
C GLY A 581 -19.62 19.06 21.20
N LEU A 582 -20.64 18.36 21.67
CA LEU A 582 -21.46 17.47 20.81
C LEU A 582 -22.22 18.24 19.72
N ILE A 583 -22.72 19.44 20.02
CA ILE A 583 -23.37 20.31 19.02
C ILE A 583 -22.36 20.69 17.93
N VAL A 584 -21.14 21.07 18.29
CA VAL A 584 -20.08 21.42 17.32
C VAL A 584 -19.78 20.22 16.42
N VAL A 585 -19.61 19.02 17.00
CA VAL A 585 -19.36 17.79 16.23
C VAL A 585 -20.52 17.49 15.28
N TYR A 586 -21.77 17.62 15.76
CA TYR A 586 -22.96 17.40 14.93
C TYR A 586 -23.05 18.39 13.76
N ILE A 587 -22.75 19.67 13.99
CA ILE A 587 -22.71 20.68 12.92
C ILE A 587 -21.62 20.35 11.91
N ALA A 588 -20.41 19.99 12.37
CA ALA A 588 -19.30 19.63 11.50
C ALA A 588 -19.62 18.38 10.67
N ASP A 589 -20.27 17.38 11.29
CA ASP A 589 -20.69 16.16 10.59
C ASP A 589 -21.69 16.50 9.47
N ASN A 590 -22.72 17.28 9.74
CA ASN A 590 -23.71 17.67 8.74
C ASN A 590 -23.13 18.52 7.59
N LEU A 591 -22.12 19.33 7.86
CA LEU A 591 -21.53 20.19 6.83
C LEU A 591 -20.48 19.48 5.98
N LEU A 592 -19.67 18.60 6.56
CA LEU A 592 -18.46 18.06 5.91
C LEU A 592 -18.54 16.56 5.59
N ALA A 593 -19.30 15.77 6.37
CA ALA A 593 -19.27 14.32 6.25
C ALA A 593 -19.76 13.82 4.87
N SER A 594 -20.73 14.49 4.25
CA SER A 594 -21.23 14.11 2.93
C SER A 594 -20.16 14.26 1.84
N GLN A 595 -19.40 15.36 1.85
CA GLN A 595 -18.33 15.61 0.89
C GLN A 595 -17.17 14.62 1.08
N ILE A 596 -16.76 14.39 2.34
CA ILE A 596 -15.71 13.42 2.67
C ILE A 596 -16.18 12.01 2.31
N THR A 597 -17.42 11.65 2.56
CA THR A 597 -18.02 10.36 2.17
C THR A 597 -17.88 10.13 0.67
N ALA A 598 -18.24 11.11 -0.15
CA ALA A 598 -18.14 10.99 -1.60
C ALA A 598 -16.68 10.82 -2.04
N THR A 599 -15.76 11.63 -1.50
CA THR A 599 -14.33 11.51 -1.77
C THR A 599 -13.77 10.15 -1.37
N LEU A 600 -14.12 9.64 -0.19
CA LEU A 600 -13.65 8.33 0.28
C LEU A 600 -14.24 7.18 -0.54
N ARG A 601 -15.51 7.27 -0.97
CA ARG A 601 -16.13 6.26 -1.85
C ARG A 601 -15.42 6.17 -3.20
N ILE A 602 -15.04 7.30 -3.78
CA ILE A 602 -14.29 7.36 -5.02
C ILE A 602 -12.88 6.83 -4.80
N ALA A 603 -12.27 7.29 -3.73
CA ALA A 603 -10.88 7.01 -3.40
C ALA A 603 -10.64 5.57 -2.96
N MET A 604 -11.46 4.99 -2.11
CA MET A 604 -11.25 3.66 -1.50
C MET A 604 -12.13 2.58 -2.11
N THR A 605 -13.18 2.96 -2.82
CA THR A 605 -14.09 2.05 -3.54
C THR A 605 -14.53 0.84 -2.72
N PRO A 606 -15.16 1.06 -1.56
CA PRO A 606 -15.64 -0.03 -0.75
C PRO A 606 -16.64 -0.89 -1.54
N LYS A 607 -16.70 -2.18 -1.22
CA LYS A 607 -17.64 -3.13 -1.84
C LYS A 607 -19.05 -2.60 -1.80
N ASP A 608 -19.44 -2.05 -0.66
CA ASP A 608 -20.71 -1.42 -0.45
C ASP A 608 -20.53 0.12 -0.52
N LEU A 609 -21.06 0.72 -1.58
CA LEU A 609 -21.03 2.18 -1.76
C LEU A 609 -21.97 2.92 -0.79
N THR A 610 -22.64 2.22 0.15
CA THR A 610 -23.48 2.81 1.20
C THR A 610 -22.68 3.26 2.41
N THR A 611 -21.42 2.78 2.58
CA THR A 611 -20.54 3.21 3.68
C THR A 611 -20.48 4.74 3.75
N THR A 612 -20.70 5.31 4.93
CA THR A 612 -20.72 6.75 5.18
C THR A 612 -19.61 7.13 6.16
N PHE A 613 -19.03 8.29 5.92
CA PHE A 613 -18.07 8.88 6.84
C PHE A 613 -18.81 9.70 7.90
N HIS A 614 -18.39 9.56 9.15
CA HIS A 614 -18.91 10.34 10.27
C HIS A 614 -17.77 10.81 11.17
N PHE A 615 -17.83 12.09 11.56
CA PHE A 615 -16.96 12.64 12.59
C PHE A 615 -17.40 12.24 14.00
N TRP A 616 -18.63 11.87 14.13
CA TRP A 616 -19.20 11.68 15.44
C TRP A 616 -19.12 10.20 15.87
N THR A 617 -18.55 10.01 17.04
CA THR A 617 -18.57 8.73 17.75
C THR A 617 -18.74 9.01 19.23
N ILE A 618 -19.75 8.39 19.83
CA ILE A 618 -19.93 8.51 21.28
C ILE A 618 -18.94 7.56 21.94
N ASP A 619 -17.87 8.15 22.51
CA ASP A 619 -16.93 7.42 23.32
C ASP A 619 -17.04 7.91 24.78
N TRP A 620 -17.65 7.08 25.62
CA TRP A 620 -17.87 7.39 27.03
C TRP A 620 -16.57 7.62 27.80
N MET A 621 -15.47 7.02 27.34
CA MET A 621 -14.15 7.20 27.97
C MET A 621 -13.61 8.62 27.72
N ILE A 622 -13.80 9.16 26.53
CA ILE A 622 -13.38 10.54 26.20
C ILE A 622 -14.24 11.53 27.00
N ILE A 623 -15.57 11.35 26.96
CA ILE A 623 -16.50 12.21 27.69
C ILE A 623 -16.19 12.19 29.19
N GLY A 624 -15.96 11.01 29.76
CA GLY A 624 -15.58 10.83 31.16
C GLY A 624 -14.25 11.49 31.50
N THR A 625 -13.25 11.36 30.65
CA THR A 625 -11.93 11.95 30.85
C THR A 625 -11.99 13.48 30.84
N VAL A 626 -12.73 14.08 29.89
CA VAL A 626 -12.93 15.53 29.84
C VAL A 626 -13.71 16.02 31.05
N ALA A 627 -14.82 15.35 31.42
CA ALA A 627 -15.57 15.72 32.60
C ALA A 627 -14.74 15.63 33.89
N LEU A 628 -13.95 14.56 34.05
CA LEU A 628 -13.07 14.39 35.20
C LEU A 628 -11.99 15.47 35.23
N SER A 629 -11.41 15.84 34.07
CA SER A 629 -10.40 16.90 33.99
C SER A 629 -10.96 18.27 34.40
N ILE A 630 -12.22 18.58 34.05
CA ILE A 630 -12.90 19.81 34.47
C ILE A 630 -13.07 19.83 35.99
N ILE A 631 -13.54 18.74 36.57
CA ILE A 631 -13.72 18.62 38.03
C ILE A 631 -12.38 18.73 38.73
N ALA A 632 -11.36 18.05 38.27
CA ALA A 632 -10.02 18.10 38.84
C ALA A 632 -9.43 19.53 38.76
N ALA A 633 -9.55 20.19 37.60
CA ALA A 633 -9.10 21.56 37.43
C ALA A 633 -9.83 22.54 38.37
N ALA A 634 -11.15 22.39 38.55
CA ALA A 634 -11.92 23.22 39.45
C ALA A 634 -11.57 23.01 40.94
N VAL A 635 -11.34 21.77 41.34
CA VAL A 635 -10.90 21.44 42.70
C VAL A 635 -9.52 22.05 42.99
N LEU A 636 -8.56 21.87 42.08
CA LEU A 636 -7.23 22.47 42.22
C LEU A 636 -7.29 23.99 42.26
N ALA A 637 -8.10 24.61 41.39
CA ALA A 637 -8.29 26.06 41.37
C ALA A 637 -8.94 26.59 42.65
N CYS A 638 -9.75 25.81 43.32
CA CYS A 638 -10.39 26.19 44.60
C CYS A 638 -9.42 26.10 45.82
N LEU A 639 -8.49 25.15 45.82
CA LEU A 639 -7.62 24.86 46.96
C LEU A 639 -6.80 26.07 47.41
N ILE A 640 -6.16 26.77 46.48
CA ILE A 640 -5.27 27.91 46.81
C ILE A 640 -6.03 29.08 47.45
N PRO A 641 -7.11 29.60 46.86
CA PRO A 641 -7.90 30.67 47.47
C PRO A 641 -8.55 30.27 48.78
N LEU A 642 -8.96 29.01 48.91
CA LEU A 642 -9.60 28.46 50.09
C LEU A 642 -8.62 28.44 51.27
N ILE A 643 -7.42 27.89 51.11
CA ILE A 643 -6.37 27.85 52.16
C ILE A 643 -6.00 29.29 52.58
N ARG A 644 -5.89 30.20 51.62
CA ARG A 644 -5.56 31.60 51.88
C ARG A 644 -6.67 32.32 52.66
N ASN A 645 -7.93 32.07 52.35
CA ASN A 645 -9.08 32.68 53.01
C ASN A 645 -9.30 32.13 54.45
N THR A 646 -9.10 30.82 54.63
CA THR A 646 -9.26 30.19 55.96
C THR A 646 -8.16 30.57 56.98
N ARG A 647 -6.97 30.93 56.50
CA ARG A 647 -5.83 31.37 57.35
C ARG A 647 -5.91 32.85 57.78
N ARG A 648 -6.80 33.67 57.16
CA ARG A 648 -6.92 35.10 57.47
C ARG A 648 -7.62 35.35 58.79
N ASN A 649 -7.30 36.49 59.42
CA ASN A 649 -7.89 36.92 60.68
C ASN A 649 -9.22 37.65 60.46
N PRO A 650 -10.36 37.17 60.99
CA PRO A 650 -11.69 37.73 60.70
C PRO A 650 -11.86 39.18 61.15
N ILE A 651 -11.17 39.61 62.23
CA ILE A 651 -11.20 40.97 62.75
C ILE A 651 -10.62 41.96 61.72
N LYS A 652 -9.57 41.58 61.01
CA LYS A 652 -8.93 42.43 59.99
C LYS A 652 -9.83 42.54 58.73
N ASP A 653 -10.48 41.46 58.34
CA ASP A 653 -11.38 41.45 57.17
C ASP A 653 -12.71 42.24 57.39
N MET A 654 -13.09 42.49 58.68
CA MET A 654 -14.25 43.36 59.01
C MET A 654 -13.88 44.86 59.12
N ARG A 655 -12.58 45.20 59.29
CA ARG A 655 -12.08 46.53 59.55
C ARG A 655 -11.49 47.21 58.31
N ASP A 656 -11.11 46.43 57.32
CA ASP A 656 -10.59 46.97 56.04
C ASP A 656 -11.76 47.49 55.23
N GLU A 657 -12.01 48.81 55.25
CA GLU A 657 -12.80 49.57 54.28
C GLU A 657 -11.94 50.04 53.14
#